data_06baf4af80ce92798e29f16b02345ad1
#
_entry.id   06baf4af80ce92798e29f16b02345ad1
#
_cell.length_a   1.000
_cell.length_b   1.000
_cell.length_c   1.000
_cell.angle_alpha   90.00
_cell.angle_beta   90.00
_cell.angle_gamma   90.00
#
_symmetry.space_group_name_H-M   'P 1'
#
loop_
_entity.id
_entity.type
_entity.pdbx_description
1 polymer ?
#
loop_
_entity_poly.entity_id
_entity_poly.type
_entity_poly.pdbx_seq_one_letter_code
_entity_poly.pdbx_strand_id
1 'polypeptide(L)'
;MSQNMNRHLTALEFDKILERLAQFTACPDSRELALSLRPESDIDLAQAQMNQTRDAHMLLARFGGPSFGGLRNVNNAAARAGAGSTLSMRELLDVAEVLRTVRALAQWRSTNAGVETVLDPLFSALQPNKYLETKITSAIISEEEIADSASPELFEIRRKIRVQESKVRDQLDKMTHSAHYSKFMQENIITQRNGRYVVPVKAEYRGEVQGLVHDTSSSGATVFVEPMPVVEANNEIKVLRSKEQDEIERILTALSAMVGEFEQGIKNSYECAVELNVIFAKAQYAYSIGATVPLLNSDGEIELRAARHPLIDKNKVVPVDIRLGTDFDTLVITGPNTGGKTVSIKTVGLFTLMAMCGLMIPAGDRSRLSVFSEVLADIGDEQSIEQSLSTFSAHMTNIIDIMGQAGDRSLVLIDELGAGTDPVEGAALAMAVLEDLHFKGAKIAATTHYAELKAYALETPRVENGCCEFNVATLSPTYRLLIGVPGRSNALAICERLGMDMRVVDRAKELVNNENVRFEDVVDKLEENRRRMEEEHERAKELTAKARAELEKAEKRLAEVDSLREAEIEKAKAQAAKLTQQAKRESYALLDELDRLKKEKEKTKDAADLARRARAAVRKGLGAIDEAVDPVVAMGVENDGYVLPRELKKGDTVLIADLGKEATVLSPVDRNGNVEVLAGAAKTRVKLKNLRLIENAPKKRSPNSGARRTGVESKMNMDASARLDVRGLTVDDCIMELDRYIDYMLRMGLGEFTIVHGKGTGALRSAVNQYLRKSPYVKSFRLGVYGEGEDGVTIVVLK
;
A
#
# COMPACT_ATOMS: atom_id res chain seq x y z
N MET A 1 23.00 -8.18 -26.23
CA MET A 1 21.69 -8.77 -25.86
C MET A 1 21.05 -9.30 -27.11
N SER A 2 20.61 -10.55 -27.11
CA SER A 2 20.12 -11.22 -28.32
C SER A 2 18.80 -10.62 -28.81
N GLN A 3 18.60 -10.61 -30.13
CA GLN A 3 17.33 -10.25 -30.79
C GLN A 3 16.13 -11.02 -30.17
N ASN A 4 16.37 -12.22 -29.62
CA ASN A 4 15.38 -13.06 -28.95
C ASN A 4 14.77 -12.41 -27.69
N MET A 5 15.56 -11.73 -26.83
CA MET A 5 15.01 -11.11 -25.61
C MET A 5 14.00 -10.01 -25.94
N ASN A 6 14.27 -9.18 -26.94
CA ASN A 6 13.31 -8.13 -27.36
C ASN A 6 11.98 -8.71 -27.86
N ARG A 7 11.99 -9.90 -28.49
CA ARG A 7 10.77 -10.57 -28.95
C ARG A 7 9.85 -10.93 -27.79
N HIS A 8 10.38 -11.50 -26.71
CA HIS A 8 9.60 -11.88 -25.54
C HIS A 8 9.06 -10.65 -24.79
N LEU A 9 9.85 -9.57 -24.69
CA LEU A 9 9.41 -8.31 -24.10
C LEU A 9 8.23 -7.71 -24.88
N THR A 10 8.29 -7.71 -26.22
CA THR A 10 7.22 -7.20 -27.08
C THR A 10 5.97 -8.10 -27.03
N ALA A 11 6.14 -9.43 -27.01
CA ALA A 11 5.03 -10.37 -26.86
C ALA A 11 4.23 -10.14 -25.56
N LEU A 12 4.91 -9.72 -24.50
CA LEU A 12 4.34 -9.37 -23.20
C LEU A 12 3.90 -7.89 -23.11
N GLU A 13 4.01 -7.11 -24.21
CA GLU A 13 3.65 -5.69 -24.27
C GLU A 13 4.40 -4.80 -23.25
N PHE A 14 5.60 -5.22 -22.85
CA PHE A 14 6.41 -4.45 -21.89
C PHE A 14 6.89 -3.11 -22.46
N ASP A 15 7.12 -3.04 -23.75
CA ASP A 15 7.40 -1.81 -24.50
C ASP A 15 6.31 -0.75 -24.28
N LYS A 16 5.03 -1.13 -24.28
CA LYS A 16 3.91 -0.22 -24.01
C LYS A 16 3.92 0.31 -22.56
N ILE A 17 4.41 -0.49 -21.62
CA ILE A 17 4.60 -0.04 -20.22
C ILE A 17 5.71 1.01 -20.14
N LEU A 18 6.84 0.76 -20.83
CA LEU A 18 7.94 1.71 -20.89
C LEU A 18 7.53 3.02 -21.57
N GLU A 19 6.73 2.96 -22.65
CA GLU A 19 6.16 4.15 -23.30
C GLU A 19 5.27 4.95 -22.35
N ARG A 20 4.41 4.29 -21.55
CA ARG A 20 3.60 4.97 -20.53
C ARG A 20 4.45 5.56 -19.41
N LEU A 21 5.47 4.85 -18.96
CA LEU A 21 6.43 5.35 -17.97
C LEU A 21 7.15 6.61 -18.48
N ALA A 22 7.59 6.58 -19.73
CA ALA A 22 8.30 7.68 -20.37
C ALA A 22 7.47 8.99 -20.45
N GLN A 23 6.14 8.93 -20.35
CA GLN A 23 5.28 10.12 -20.29
C GLN A 23 5.41 10.88 -18.96
N PHE A 24 5.94 10.25 -17.91
CA PHE A 24 6.17 10.87 -16.61
C PHE A 24 7.58 11.46 -16.46
N THR A 25 8.44 11.31 -17.46
CA THR A 25 9.79 11.87 -17.45
C THR A 25 9.78 13.34 -17.91
N ALA A 26 10.73 14.14 -17.40
CA ALA A 26 10.77 15.57 -17.62
C ALA A 26 11.77 16.01 -18.72
N CYS A 27 12.71 15.15 -19.13
CA CYS A 27 13.71 15.50 -20.14
C CYS A 27 13.95 14.33 -21.11
N PRO A 28 14.56 14.60 -22.30
CA PRO A 28 14.83 13.56 -23.30
C PRO A 28 15.71 12.41 -22.77
N ASP A 29 16.78 12.70 -22.02
CA ASP A 29 17.70 11.69 -21.51
C ASP A 29 17.01 10.77 -20.49
N SER A 30 16.18 11.31 -19.59
CA SER A 30 15.40 10.48 -18.67
C SER A 30 14.32 9.68 -19.39
N ARG A 31 13.75 10.20 -20.49
CA ARG A 31 12.86 9.45 -21.36
C ARG A 31 13.58 8.28 -22.04
N GLU A 32 14.75 8.50 -22.57
CA GLU A 32 15.57 7.46 -23.20
C GLU A 32 15.98 6.40 -22.18
N LEU A 33 16.40 6.82 -20.98
CA LEU A 33 16.73 5.92 -19.88
C LEU A 33 15.50 5.08 -19.46
N ALA A 34 14.33 5.67 -19.38
CA ALA A 34 13.10 4.94 -19.07
C ALA A 34 12.72 3.92 -20.15
N LEU A 35 12.89 4.25 -21.44
CA LEU A 35 12.63 3.33 -22.55
C LEU A 35 13.69 2.23 -22.67
N SER A 36 14.90 2.47 -22.19
CA SER A 36 16.02 1.50 -22.20
C SER A 36 16.02 0.55 -21.00
N LEU A 37 15.10 0.65 -20.06
CA LEU A 37 15.02 -0.24 -18.91
C LEU A 37 14.96 -1.71 -19.35
N ARG A 38 15.69 -2.55 -18.63
CA ARG A 38 15.73 -4.00 -18.84
C ARG A 38 15.53 -4.73 -17.52
N PRO A 39 14.89 -5.90 -17.55
CA PRO A 39 14.70 -6.73 -16.37
C PRO A 39 16.05 -7.16 -15.77
N GLU A 40 16.20 -7.02 -14.47
CA GLU A 40 17.36 -7.50 -13.72
C GLU A 40 17.14 -8.94 -13.29
N SER A 41 18.14 -9.80 -13.58
CA SER A 41 18.12 -11.22 -13.17
C SER A 41 18.74 -11.46 -11.78
N ASP A 42 19.35 -10.43 -11.21
CA ASP A 42 19.90 -10.43 -9.86
C ASP A 42 18.84 -9.86 -8.89
N ILE A 43 18.50 -10.65 -7.88
CA ILE A 43 17.47 -10.30 -6.91
C ILE A 43 17.86 -9.08 -6.06
N ASP A 44 19.14 -8.93 -5.71
CA ASP A 44 19.63 -7.83 -4.88
C ASP A 44 19.53 -6.50 -5.65
N LEU A 45 19.87 -6.51 -6.94
CA LEU A 45 19.73 -5.35 -7.81
C LEU A 45 18.26 -5.00 -8.07
N ALA A 46 17.43 -6.00 -8.38
CA ALA A 46 16.00 -5.80 -8.55
C ALA A 46 15.34 -5.25 -7.27
N GLN A 47 15.71 -5.77 -6.09
CA GLN A 47 15.24 -5.30 -4.80
C GLN A 47 15.72 -3.89 -4.49
N ALA A 48 16.97 -3.54 -4.83
CA ALA A 48 17.50 -2.19 -4.67
C ALA A 48 16.69 -1.18 -5.51
N GLN A 49 16.41 -1.49 -6.79
CA GLN A 49 15.58 -0.65 -7.66
C GLN A 49 14.14 -0.54 -7.15
N MET A 50 13.56 -1.64 -6.63
CA MET A 50 12.22 -1.64 -6.03
C MET A 50 12.18 -0.74 -4.79
N ASN A 51 13.20 -0.80 -3.94
CA ASN A 51 13.32 0.06 -2.76
C ASN A 51 13.42 1.54 -3.13
N GLN A 52 14.17 1.88 -4.20
CA GLN A 52 14.23 3.25 -4.73
C GLN A 52 12.85 3.74 -5.15
N THR A 53 12.11 2.95 -5.92
CA THR A 53 10.75 3.30 -6.38
C THR A 53 9.78 3.41 -5.20
N ARG A 54 9.84 2.49 -4.22
CA ARG A 54 9.03 2.52 -3.00
C ARG A 54 9.26 3.81 -2.21
N ASP A 55 10.52 4.18 -2.02
CA ASP A 55 10.87 5.36 -1.25
C ASP A 55 10.47 6.66 -1.98
N ALA A 56 10.66 6.71 -3.31
CA ALA A 56 10.13 7.81 -4.12
C ALA A 56 8.61 7.91 -4.03
N HIS A 57 7.90 6.78 -4.08
CA HIS A 57 6.45 6.71 -3.94
C HIS A 57 5.99 7.22 -2.57
N MET A 58 6.67 6.84 -1.50
CA MET A 58 6.41 7.34 -0.15
C MET A 58 6.68 8.85 -0.02
N LEU A 59 7.79 9.34 -0.60
CA LEU A 59 8.12 10.77 -0.59
C LEU A 59 7.08 11.60 -1.35
N LEU A 60 6.62 11.12 -2.51
CA LEU A 60 5.52 11.72 -3.28
C LEU A 60 4.25 11.86 -2.45
N ALA A 61 3.88 10.80 -1.70
CA ALA A 61 2.67 10.78 -0.88
C ALA A 61 2.72 11.81 0.26
N ARG A 62 3.90 11.99 0.86
CA ARG A 62 4.06 12.83 2.06
C ARG A 62 4.31 14.29 1.75
N PHE A 63 5.11 14.58 0.71
CA PHE A 63 5.69 15.89 0.48
C PHE A 63 5.38 16.46 -0.91
N GLY A 64 4.70 15.70 -1.78
CA GLY A 64 4.60 16.02 -3.19
C GLY A 64 5.90 15.74 -3.94
N GLY A 65 5.86 15.84 -5.26
CA GLY A 65 7.03 15.56 -6.12
C GLY A 65 7.99 16.76 -6.22
N PRO A 66 9.31 16.53 -6.31
CA PRO A 66 10.25 17.57 -6.70
C PRO A 66 10.04 17.93 -8.17
N SER A 67 10.43 19.15 -8.56
CA SER A 67 10.38 19.61 -9.95
C SER A 67 11.67 19.25 -10.68
N PHE A 68 11.52 18.55 -11.81
CA PHE A 68 12.62 18.23 -12.74
C PHE A 68 12.58 19.08 -13.99
N GLY A 69 11.70 20.09 -14.07
CA GLY A 69 11.65 21.03 -15.19
C GLY A 69 12.97 21.79 -15.31
N GLY A 70 13.46 21.95 -16.54
CA GLY A 70 14.73 22.63 -16.79
C GLY A 70 15.96 21.70 -16.95
N LEU A 71 15.80 20.38 -16.79
CA LEU A 71 16.85 19.44 -17.13
C LEU A 71 17.06 19.38 -18.65
N ARG A 72 18.27 19.72 -19.08
CA ARG A 72 18.73 19.67 -20.49
C ARG A 72 20.10 19.04 -20.51
N ASN A 73 20.43 18.30 -21.57
CA ASN A 73 21.75 17.70 -21.68
C ASN A 73 22.83 18.77 -21.91
N VAL A 74 23.58 19.03 -20.86
CA VAL A 74 24.67 20.01 -20.84
C VAL A 74 26.06 19.34 -20.80
N ASN A 75 26.15 18.00 -20.86
CA ASN A 75 27.40 17.28 -20.73
C ASN A 75 28.42 17.64 -21.80
N ASN A 76 27.97 17.79 -23.06
CA ASN A 76 28.83 18.22 -24.17
C ASN A 76 29.27 19.68 -24.03
N ALA A 77 28.40 20.58 -23.59
CA ALA A 77 28.76 21.98 -23.36
C ALA A 77 29.75 22.09 -22.21
N ALA A 78 29.52 21.42 -21.09
CA ALA A 78 30.46 21.38 -19.95
C ALA A 78 31.83 20.82 -20.36
N ALA A 79 31.86 19.73 -21.14
CA ALA A 79 33.13 19.15 -21.65
C ALA A 79 33.90 20.11 -22.56
N ARG A 80 33.23 20.81 -23.48
CA ARG A 80 33.89 21.83 -24.35
C ARG A 80 34.40 23.01 -23.53
N ALA A 81 33.64 23.45 -22.53
CA ALA A 81 34.09 24.49 -21.61
C ALA A 81 35.33 24.07 -20.82
N GLY A 82 35.38 22.81 -20.31
CA GLY A 82 36.54 22.21 -19.66
C GLY A 82 37.75 22.12 -20.58
N ALA A 83 37.53 21.93 -21.89
CA ALA A 83 38.58 21.97 -22.93
C ALA A 83 38.96 23.40 -23.34
N GLY A 84 38.42 24.44 -22.71
CA GLY A 84 38.74 25.85 -23.00
C GLY A 84 37.97 26.49 -24.15
N SER A 85 36.88 25.87 -24.62
CA SER A 85 36.04 26.44 -25.66
C SER A 85 35.03 27.42 -25.08
N THR A 86 34.74 28.49 -25.81
CA THR A 86 33.68 29.44 -25.45
C THR A 86 32.29 28.89 -25.81
N LEU A 87 31.36 28.92 -24.86
CA LEU A 87 29.97 28.50 -25.00
C LEU A 87 29.11 29.66 -25.53
N SER A 88 28.06 29.35 -26.26
CA SER A 88 27.04 30.32 -26.67
C SER A 88 26.18 30.76 -25.47
N MET A 89 25.45 31.88 -25.63
CA MET A 89 24.50 32.34 -24.60
C MET A 89 23.46 31.29 -24.25
N ARG A 90 22.92 30.60 -25.26
CA ARG A 90 21.96 29.51 -25.08
C ARG A 90 22.53 28.37 -24.22
N GLU A 91 23.72 27.88 -24.51
CA GLU A 91 24.37 26.79 -23.75
C GLU A 91 24.63 27.21 -22.31
N LEU A 92 25.07 28.44 -22.07
CA LEU A 92 25.26 28.97 -20.72
C LEU A 92 23.93 29.09 -19.97
N LEU A 93 22.86 29.51 -20.61
CA LEU A 93 21.51 29.54 -20.02
C LEU A 93 21.01 28.12 -19.71
N ASP A 94 21.24 27.14 -20.58
CA ASP A 94 20.90 25.74 -20.32
C ASP A 94 21.69 25.20 -19.11
N VAL A 95 22.98 25.52 -18.97
CA VAL A 95 23.76 25.19 -17.77
C VAL A 95 23.18 25.83 -16.51
N ALA A 96 22.83 27.12 -16.58
CA ALA A 96 22.22 27.84 -15.44
C ALA A 96 20.89 27.22 -15.04
N GLU A 97 20.06 26.79 -16.00
CA GLU A 97 18.76 26.14 -15.74
C GLU A 97 18.94 24.77 -15.07
N VAL A 98 19.94 23.97 -15.51
CA VAL A 98 20.32 22.71 -14.86
C VAL A 98 20.78 22.96 -13.43
N LEU A 99 21.67 23.94 -13.19
CA LEU A 99 22.15 24.30 -11.86
C LEU A 99 21.00 24.74 -10.92
N ARG A 100 20.04 25.50 -11.47
CA ARG A 100 18.82 25.90 -10.74
C ARG A 100 17.99 24.68 -10.33
N THR A 101 17.80 23.74 -11.25
CA THR A 101 17.05 22.51 -11.00
C THR A 101 17.78 21.65 -9.97
N VAL A 102 19.09 21.43 -10.09
CA VAL A 102 19.92 20.71 -9.11
C VAL A 102 19.79 21.33 -7.72
N ARG A 103 19.87 22.64 -7.63
CA ARG A 103 19.69 23.37 -6.34
C ARG A 103 18.29 23.19 -5.78
N ALA A 104 17.26 23.25 -6.62
CA ALA A 104 15.88 23.04 -6.20
C ALA A 104 15.65 21.62 -5.67
N LEU A 105 16.21 20.60 -6.33
CA LEU A 105 16.18 19.20 -5.88
C LEU A 105 16.85 19.01 -4.53
N ALA A 106 18.08 19.53 -4.37
CA ALA A 106 18.82 19.45 -3.11
C ALA A 106 18.07 20.18 -1.97
N GLN A 107 17.50 21.34 -2.24
CA GLN A 107 16.70 22.10 -1.27
C GLN A 107 15.40 21.37 -0.93
N TRP A 108 14.71 20.81 -1.91
CA TRP A 108 13.49 20.03 -1.69
C TRP A 108 13.79 18.86 -0.73
N ARG A 109 14.89 18.12 -0.95
CA ARG A 109 15.27 17.00 -0.06
C ARG A 109 15.64 17.47 1.34
N SER A 110 16.41 18.54 1.46
CA SER A 110 16.82 19.08 2.78
C SER A 110 15.63 19.60 3.60
N THR A 111 14.63 20.19 2.95
CA THR A 111 13.40 20.63 3.61
C THR A 111 12.56 19.44 4.10
N ASN A 112 12.66 18.29 3.43
CA ASN A 112 11.91 17.07 3.71
C ASN A 112 12.78 15.97 4.33
N ALA A 113 13.78 16.34 5.12
CA ALA A 113 14.79 15.43 5.70
C ALA A 113 14.26 14.51 6.83
N GLY A 114 13.00 14.63 7.25
CA GLY A 114 12.42 13.87 8.38
C GLY A 114 12.25 12.36 8.18
N VAL A 115 12.66 11.82 7.01
CA VAL A 115 12.57 10.39 6.67
C VAL A 115 13.85 10.01 5.92
N GLU A 116 14.58 9.02 6.44
CA GLU A 116 15.72 8.42 5.74
C GLU A 116 15.24 7.53 4.59
N THR A 117 15.90 7.62 3.44
CA THR A 117 15.55 6.86 2.23
C THR A 117 16.79 6.34 1.52
N VAL A 118 16.61 5.29 0.72
CA VAL A 118 17.69 4.78 -0.14
C VAL A 118 18.07 5.75 -1.27
N LEU A 119 17.32 6.85 -1.46
CA LEU A 119 17.60 7.90 -2.43
C LEU A 119 18.57 8.99 -1.90
N ASP A 120 18.84 9.02 -0.61
CA ASP A 120 19.68 10.04 0.02
C ASP A 120 21.09 10.13 -0.55
N PRO A 121 21.76 9.03 -0.95
CA PRO A 121 23.05 9.11 -1.64
C PRO A 121 22.97 9.86 -2.98
N LEU A 122 21.90 9.66 -3.78
CA LEU A 122 21.71 10.37 -5.05
C LEU A 122 21.46 11.87 -4.83
N PHE A 123 20.61 12.23 -3.85
CA PHE A 123 20.41 13.63 -3.50
C PHE A 123 21.68 14.30 -2.93
N SER A 124 22.49 13.57 -2.19
CA SER A 124 23.75 14.06 -1.62
C SER A 124 24.86 14.24 -2.66
N ALA A 125 24.79 13.50 -3.77
CA ALA A 125 25.70 13.64 -4.90
C ALA A 125 25.45 14.90 -5.74
N LEU A 126 24.28 15.53 -5.58
CA LEU A 126 23.95 16.79 -6.24
C LEU A 126 24.85 17.91 -5.71
N GLN A 127 25.50 18.66 -6.58
CA GLN A 127 26.41 19.76 -6.26
C GLN A 127 25.81 21.10 -6.70
N PRO A 128 24.96 21.76 -5.90
CA PRO A 128 24.38 23.05 -6.26
C PRO A 128 25.47 24.13 -6.34
N ASN A 129 25.49 24.90 -7.41
CA ASN A 129 26.39 26.04 -7.57
C ASN A 129 25.61 27.32 -7.87
N LYS A 130 25.04 27.92 -6.80
CA LYS A 130 24.28 29.16 -6.89
C LYS A 130 25.10 30.34 -7.39
N TYR A 131 26.43 30.36 -7.10
CA TYR A 131 27.27 31.43 -7.56
C TYR A 131 27.34 31.45 -9.10
N LEU A 132 27.66 30.32 -9.70
CA LEU A 132 27.73 30.18 -11.17
C LEU A 132 26.35 30.44 -11.82
N GLU A 133 25.28 29.84 -11.28
CA GLU A 133 23.90 30.10 -11.71
C GLU A 133 23.62 31.61 -11.76
N THR A 134 23.91 32.35 -10.67
CA THR A 134 23.63 33.77 -10.57
C THR A 134 24.50 34.58 -11.52
N LYS A 135 25.79 34.24 -11.66
CA LYS A 135 26.69 34.91 -12.61
C LYS A 135 26.18 34.82 -14.03
N ILE A 136 25.79 33.64 -14.48
CA ILE A 136 25.24 33.45 -15.81
C ILE A 136 23.95 34.23 -16.01
N THR A 137 22.96 34.03 -15.11
CA THR A 137 21.64 34.65 -15.25
C THR A 137 21.61 36.15 -15.06
N SER A 138 22.60 36.71 -14.34
CA SER A 138 22.75 38.17 -14.23
C SER A 138 23.42 38.82 -15.45
N ALA A 139 24.26 38.02 -16.17
CA ALA A 139 24.97 38.52 -17.36
C ALA A 139 24.16 38.29 -18.64
N ILE A 140 23.40 37.20 -18.75
CA ILE A 140 22.66 36.83 -19.97
C ILE A 140 21.16 36.92 -19.69
N ILE A 141 20.46 37.80 -20.45
CA ILE A 141 19.01 38.03 -20.34
C ILE A 141 18.25 36.99 -21.19
N SER A 142 18.73 36.75 -22.42
CA SER A 142 18.12 35.82 -23.37
C SER A 142 19.18 35.21 -24.29
N GLU A 143 18.76 34.31 -25.16
CA GLU A 143 19.64 33.67 -26.14
C GLU A 143 20.35 34.68 -27.11
N GLU A 144 19.83 35.90 -27.20
CA GLU A 144 20.32 36.94 -28.13
C GLU A 144 20.83 38.19 -27.39
N GLU A 145 20.61 38.29 -26.06
CA GLU A 145 20.87 39.53 -25.35
C GLU A 145 21.70 39.32 -24.06
N ILE A 146 22.77 40.07 -23.98
CA ILE A 146 23.58 40.21 -22.75
C ILE A 146 23.17 41.48 -21.99
N ALA A 147 23.05 41.43 -20.69
CA ALA A 147 22.71 42.57 -19.86
C ALA A 147 23.75 43.69 -19.95
N ASP A 148 23.31 44.93 -19.94
CA ASP A 148 24.22 46.12 -19.88
C ASP A 148 25.11 46.02 -18.62
N SER A 149 24.61 45.45 -17.54
CA SER A 149 25.32 45.26 -16.26
C SER A 149 26.27 44.09 -16.23
N ALA A 150 26.40 43.30 -17.29
CA ALA A 150 27.29 42.11 -17.36
C ALA A 150 28.75 42.48 -17.10
N SER A 151 29.17 43.68 -17.62
CA SER A 151 30.44 44.25 -17.24
C SER A 151 30.37 45.79 -17.24
N PRO A 152 31.19 46.46 -16.42
CA PRO A 152 31.28 47.95 -16.48
C PRO A 152 31.70 48.47 -17.86
N GLU A 153 32.54 47.72 -18.57
CA GLU A 153 33.04 48.09 -19.89
C GLU A 153 31.91 48.01 -20.94
N LEU A 154 31.10 46.96 -20.94
CA LEU A 154 29.96 46.84 -21.84
C LEU A 154 28.94 47.98 -21.62
N PHE A 155 28.69 48.32 -20.34
CA PHE A 155 27.80 49.41 -19.99
C PHE A 155 28.31 50.76 -20.58
N GLU A 156 29.59 51.05 -20.45
CA GLU A 156 30.17 52.26 -20.99
C GLU A 156 30.20 52.28 -22.53
N ILE A 157 30.50 51.19 -23.20
CA ILE A 157 30.45 51.06 -24.66
C ILE A 157 29.04 51.35 -25.15
N ARG A 158 28.04 50.68 -24.60
CA ARG A 158 26.61 50.87 -25.00
C ARG A 158 26.10 52.28 -24.67
N ARG A 159 26.55 52.87 -23.58
CA ARG A 159 26.26 54.26 -23.24
C ARG A 159 26.82 55.18 -24.34
N LYS A 160 28.09 54.98 -24.78
CA LYS A 160 28.72 55.78 -25.84
C LYS A 160 27.99 55.58 -27.18
N ILE A 161 27.58 54.37 -27.55
CA ILE A 161 26.81 54.09 -28.75
C ILE A 161 25.52 54.91 -28.74
N ARG A 162 24.76 54.85 -27.64
CA ARG A 162 23.49 55.62 -27.49
C ARG A 162 23.67 57.13 -27.64
N VAL A 163 24.76 57.64 -27.05
CA VAL A 163 25.11 59.04 -27.20
C VAL A 163 25.43 59.41 -28.64
N GLN A 164 26.19 58.58 -29.35
CA GLN A 164 26.51 58.86 -30.76
C GLN A 164 25.28 58.68 -31.67
N GLU A 165 24.46 57.69 -31.45
CA GLU A 165 23.21 57.48 -32.18
C GLU A 165 22.24 58.67 -32.00
N SER A 166 22.14 59.23 -30.77
CA SER A 166 21.33 60.43 -30.55
C SER A 166 21.88 61.61 -31.32
N LYS A 167 23.22 61.83 -31.33
CA LYS A 167 23.83 62.88 -32.12
C LYS A 167 23.58 62.77 -33.63
N VAL A 168 23.70 61.50 -34.15
CA VAL A 168 23.41 61.23 -35.56
C VAL A 168 21.93 61.54 -35.87
N ARG A 169 21.01 61.12 -35.05
CA ARG A 169 19.56 61.37 -35.23
C ARG A 169 19.28 62.87 -35.21
N ASP A 170 19.77 63.58 -34.18
CA ASP A 170 19.57 65.01 -34.06
C ASP A 170 20.08 65.77 -35.29
N GLN A 171 21.23 65.35 -35.90
CA GLN A 171 21.76 65.96 -37.14
C GLN A 171 20.92 65.57 -38.31
N LEU A 172 20.52 64.34 -38.48
CA LEU A 172 19.71 63.91 -39.62
C LEU A 172 18.28 64.44 -39.54
N ASP A 173 17.70 64.55 -38.32
CA ASP A 173 16.39 65.18 -38.14
C ASP A 173 16.40 66.69 -38.56
N LYS A 174 17.47 67.42 -38.18
CA LYS A 174 17.67 68.81 -38.69
C LYS A 174 17.73 68.89 -40.22
N MET A 175 18.34 67.87 -40.88
CA MET A 175 18.43 67.85 -42.35
C MET A 175 17.09 67.45 -42.95
N THR A 176 16.38 66.41 -42.45
CA THR A 176 15.12 65.90 -43.01
C THR A 176 14.01 66.97 -42.91
N HIS A 177 14.04 67.76 -41.82
CA HIS A 177 13.05 68.87 -41.58
C HIS A 177 13.47 70.18 -42.20
N SER A 178 14.64 70.31 -42.83
CA SER A 178 15.09 71.51 -43.49
C SER A 178 14.37 71.68 -44.79
N ALA A 179 13.78 72.92 -45.06
CA ALA A 179 13.12 73.23 -46.29
C ALA A 179 14.05 73.11 -47.49
N HIS A 180 15.37 73.23 -47.33
CA HIS A 180 16.36 73.13 -48.41
C HIS A 180 16.54 71.63 -48.81
N TYR A 181 16.71 70.69 -47.82
CA TYR A 181 17.03 69.27 -48.13
C TYR A 181 15.79 68.40 -48.34
N SER A 182 14.62 68.77 -47.81
CA SER A 182 13.37 68.01 -47.97
C SER A 182 12.97 67.88 -49.50
N LYS A 183 13.38 68.76 -50.36
CA LYS A 183 13.10 68.70 -51.82
C LYS A 183 13.88 67.54 -52.50
N PHE A 184 15.08 67.17 -51.91
CA PHE A 184 15.97 66.24 -52.52
C PHE A 184 15.72 64.84 -52.02
N MET A 185 15.01 64.69 -50.89
CA MET A 185 14.70 63.40 -50.26
C MET A 185 13.53 62.73 -50.93
N GLN A 186 13.61 61.40 -51.11
CA GLN A 186 12.50 60.54 -51.53
C GLN A 186 11.38 60.51 -50.50
N GLU A 187 11.79 60.36 -49.23
CA GLU A 187 10.99 60.36 -48.00
C GLU A 187 11.76 61.12 -46.93
N ASN A 188 11.07 61.84 -46.04
CA ASN A 188 11.72 62.55 -44.93
C ASN A 188 11.88 61.61 -43.71
N ILE A 189 12.59 60.49 -43.91
CA ILE A 189 12.87 59.48 -42.90
C ILE A 189 14.36 59.23 -42.73
N ILE A 190 14.74 58.78 -41.54
CA ILE A 190 16.09 58.27 -41.26
C ILE A 190 16.01 56.71 -41.30
N THR A 191 16.91 56.10 -42.01
CA THR A 191 16.99 54.64 -42.13
C THR A 191 18.40 54.13 -41.89
N GLN A 192 18.57 52.86 -41.81
CA GLN A 192 19.91 52.21 -41.70
C GLN A 192 20.17 51.39 -42.98
N ARG A 193 21.41 51.45 -43.48
CA ARG A 193 21.95 50.56 -44.50
C ARG A 193 23.36 50.16 -44.13
N ASN A 194 23.64 48.85 -44.16
CA ASN A 194 24.94 48.33 -43.80
C ASN A 194 25.43 48.78 -42.39
N GLY A 195 24.46 48.94 -41.44
CA GLY A 195 24.76 49.38 -40.07
C GLY A 195 25.07 50.89 -39.92
N ARG A 196 24.81 51.71 -40.98
CA ARG A 196 24.98 53.15 -40.95
C ARG A 196 23.68 53.91 -41.11
N TYR A 197 23.54 55.02 -40.40
CA TYR A 197 22.39 55.91 -40.52
C TYR A 197 22.51 56.68 -41.79
N VAL A 198 21.48 56.61 -42.63
CA VAL A 198 21.43 57.23 -43.98
C VAL A 198 20.07 57.85 -44.19
N VAL A 199 20.01 58.75 -45.18
CA VAL A 199 18.78 59.34 -45.66
C VAL A 199 18.50 58.94 -47.15
N PRO A 200 17.23 58.66 -47.51
CA PRO A 200 16.84 58.27 -48.85
C PRO A 200 16.73 59.55 -49.77
N VAL A 201 17.65 59.65 -50.68
CA VAL A 201 17.76 60.75 -51.63
C VAL A 201 17.27 60.32 -53.01
N LYS A 202 16.49 61.16 -53.76
CA LYS A 202 16.15 60.85 -55.11
C LYS A 202 17.39 60.80 -55.97
N ALA A 203 17.50 59.85 -56.87
CA ALA A 203 18.70 59.60 -57.67
C ALA A 203 19.14 60.79 -58.45
N GLU A 204 18.17 61.64 -58.97
CA GLU A 204 18.40 62.82 -59.72
C GLU A 204 19.04 63.99 -58.94
N TYR A 205 18.87 63.96 -57.54
CA TYR A 205 19.43 65.03 -56.68
C TYR A 205 20.60 64.53 -55.86
N ARG A 206 21.22 63.36 -56.22
CA ARG A 206 22.37 62.80 -55.48
C ARG A 206 23.47 63.82 -55.26
N GLY A 207 23.75 64.70 -56.21
CA GLY A 207 24.84 65.71 -56.11
C GLY A 207 24.56 66.85 -55.13
N GLU A 208 23.29 67.07 -54.76
CA GLU A 208 22.85 68.14 -53.86
C GLU A 208 23.01 67.74 -52.35
N VAL A 209 23.10 66.47 -52.06
CA VAL A 209 23.35 65.98 -50.70
C VAL A 209 24.79 65.46 -50.65
N GLN A 210 25.68 66.25 -50.08
CA GLN A 210 27.07 65.87 -49.95
C GLN A 210 27.18 64.71 -48.91
N GLY A 211 27.67 63.52 -49.37
CA GLY A 211 27.74 62.35 -48.53
C GLY A 211 28.22 61.10 -49.28
N LEU A 212 28.35 59.97 -48.50
CA LEU A 212 28.72 58.70 -49.05
C LEU A 212 27.49 57.86 -49.43
N VAL A 213 27.46 57.25 -50.60
CA VAL A 213 26.40 56.32 -51.00
C VAL A 213 26.67 54.94 -50.46
N HIS A 214 25.73 54.37 -49.73
CA HIS A 214 25.83 53.04 -49.12
C HIS A 214 24.95 52.03 -49.84
N ASP A 215 23.86 52.45 -50.48
CA ASP A 215 22.94 51.55 -51.17
C ASP A 215 22.10 52.30 -52.22
N THR A 216 21.47 51.54 -53.09
CA THR A 216 20.53 52.08 -54.10
C THR A 216 19.32 51.17 -54.15
N SER A 217 18.11 51.76 -54.25
CA SER A 217 16.89 50.93 -54.31
C SER A 217 16.88 50.08 -55.59
N SER A 218 16.17 48.97 -55.56
CA SER A 218 16.07 48.00 -56.68
C SER A 218 15.57 48.61 -57.96
N SER A 219 14.79 49.71 -57.87
CA SER A 219 14.33 50.50 -59.02
C SER A 219 15.34 51.56 -59.55
N GLY A 220 16.46 51.78 -58.83
CA GLY A 220 17.41 52.86 -59.13
C GLY A 220 16.94 54.22 -58.74
N ALA A 221 15.69 54.46 -58.36
CA ALA A 221 15.10 55.77 -58.14
C ALA A 221 15.52 56.46 -56.83
N THR A 222 16.01 55.69 -55.84
CA THR A 222 16.42 56.16 -54.50
C THR A 222 17.82 55.76 -54.22
N VAL A 223 18.64 56.69 -53.75
CA VAL A 223 20.01 56.48 -53.32
C VAL A 223 20.07 56.72 -51.81
N PHE A 224 20.62 55.77 -51.06
CA PHE A 224 20.79 55.90 -49.61
C PHE A 224 22.12 56.54 -49.30
N VAL A 225 22.05 57.81 -48.89
CA VAL A 225 23.24 58.67 -48.68
C VAL A 225 23.49 58.85 -47.19
N GLU A 226 24.74 58.62 -46.76
CA GLU A 226 25.27 58.99 -45.44
C GLU A 226 25.75 60.45 -45.60
N PRO A 227 25.10 61.47 -45.01
CA PRO A 227 25.55 62.85 -45.15
C PRO A 227 26.89 63.09 -44.44
N MET A 228 27.78 63.88 -44.98
CA MET A 228 29.12 64.22 -44.45
C MET A 228 29.08 64.59 -42.96
N PRO A 229 28.11 65.39 -42.43
CA PRO A 229 28.12 65.72 -40.99
C PRO A 229 27.97 64.59 -40.07
N VAL A 230 27.49 63.38 -40.52
CA VAL A 230 27.29 62.20 -39.66
C VAL A 230 28.28 61.06 -39.93
N VAL A 231 29.15 61.18 -40.93
CA VAL A 231 30.13 60.11 -41.30
C VAL A 231 31.04 59.75 -40.16
N GLU A 232 31.58 60.77 -39.46
CA GLU A 232 32.50 60.55 -38.35
C GLU A 232 31.78 59.81 -37.16
N ALA A 233 30.57 60.26 -36.83
CA ALA A 233 29.77 59.64 -35.78
C ALA A 233 29.33 58.17 -36.14
N ASN A 234 28.93 57.93 -37.41
CA ASN A 234 28.66 56.55 -37.90
C ASN A 234 29.90 55.66 -37.89
N ASN A 235 31.10 56.21 -38.17
CA ASN A 235 32.36 55.49 -38.07
C ASN A 235 32.67 55.15 -36.62
N GLU A 236 32.44 56.06 -35.68
CA GLU A 236 32.63 55.81 -34.26
C GLU A 236 31.63 54.77 -33.75
N ILE A 237 30.34 54.83 -34.14
CA ILE A 237 29.34 53.80 -33.84
C ILE A 237 29.82 52.40 -34.31
N LYS A 238 30.36 52.30 -35.53
CA LYS A 238 30.87 51.05 -36.07
C LYS A 238 32.04 50.47 -35.25
N VAL A 239 32.98 51.34 -34.84
CA VAL A 239 34.13 50.96 -33.98
C VAL A 239 33.60 50.52 -32.59
N LEU A 240 32.65 51.25 -32.03
CA LEU A 240 32.04 50.93 -30.73
C LEU A 240 31.29 49.58 -30.75
N ARG A 241 30.56 49.31 -31.86
CA ARG A 241 29.89 48.01 -32.02
C ARG A 241 30.86 46.85 -32.17
N SER A 242 32.01 47.04 -32.81
CA SER A 242 33.07 46.03 -32.83
C SER A 242 33.60 45.77 -31.41
N LYS A 243 33.87 46.83 -30.62
CA LYS A 243 34.29 46.72 -29.25
C LYS A 243 33.22 46.05 -28.37
N GLU A 244 31.94 46.35 -28.62
CA GLU A 244 30.83 45.66 -27.95
C GLU A 244 30.87 44.15 -28.20
N GLN A 245 31.08 43.74 -29.46
CA GLN A 245 31.19 42.35 -29.81
C GLN A 245 32.42 41.65 -29.16
N ASP A 246 33.59 42.33 -29.19
CA ASP A 246 34.81 41.82 -28.53
C ASP A 246 34.57 41.65 -26.99
N GLU A 247 33.88 42.61 -26.35
CA GLU A 247 33.59 42.54 -24.92
C GLU A 247 32.56 41.45 -24.58
N ILE A 248 31.55 41.29 -25.44
CA ILE A 248 30.58 40.16 -25.32
C ILE A 248 31.33 38.82 -25.39
N GLU A 249 32.21 38.65 -26.36
CA GLU A 249 33.01 37.42 -26.50
C GLU A 249 33.90 37.18 -25.26
N ARG A 250 34.53 38.25 -24.72
CA ARG A 250 35.28 38.17 -23.45
C ARG A 250 34.45 37.73 -22.28
N ILE A 251 33.21 38.29 -22.15
CA ILE A 251 32.28 37.90 -21.09
C ILE A 251 31.88 36.42 -21.23
N LEU A 252 31.52 35.98 -22.43
CA LEU A 252 31.14 34.58 -22.69
C LEU A 252 32.31 33.65 -22.43
N THR A 253 33.51 34.00 -22.80
CA THR A 253 34.72 33.24 -22.54
C THR A 253 34.99 33.09 -21.03
N ALA A 254 34.82 34.17 -20.25
CA ALA A 254 35.01 34.14 -18.81
C ALA A 254 33.95 33.27 -18.12
N LEU A 255 32.68 33.36 -18.54
CA LEU A 255 31.62 32.51 -18.03
C LEU A 255 31.84 31.05 -18.41
N SER A 256 32.33 30.78 -19.63
CA SER A 256 32.62 29.41 -20.09
C SER A 256 33.81 28.81 -19.30
N ALA A 257 34.83 29.58 -19.01
CA ALA A 257 35.93 29.13 -18.15
C ALA A 257 35.45 28.72 -16.75
N MET A 258 34.53 29.51 -16.17
CA MET A 258 33.89 29.16 -14.86
C MET A 258 33.06 27.88 -14.95
N VAL A 259 32.34 27.63 -16.06
CA VAL A 259 31.64 26.35 -16.29
C VAL A 259 32.64 25.21 -16.38
N GLY A 260 33.77 25.41 -17.09
CA GLY A 260 34.80 24.41 -17.21
C GLY A 260 35.47 24.02 -15.88
N GLU A 261 35.64 24.98 -14.95
CA GLU A 261 36.15 24.66 -13.60
C GLU A 261 35.24 23.71 -12.83
N PHE A 262 33.91 23.73 -13.09
CA PHE A 262 32.93 22.88 -12.45
C PHE A 262 32.41 21.76 -13.34
N GLU A 263 33.05 21.43 -14.43
CA GLU A 263 32.64 20.44 -15.44
C GLU A 263 32.15 19.13 -14.80
N GLN A 264 33.01 18.49 -13.99
CA GLN A 264 32.70 17.19 -13.41
C GLN A 264 31.49 17.27 -12.44
N GLY A 265 31.42 18.33 -11.64
CA GLY A 265 30.30 18.54 -10.71
C GLY A 265 28.98 18.77 -11.44
N ILE A 266 28.99 19.48 -12.58
CA ILE A 266 27.79 19.69 -13.40
C ILE A 266 27.35 18.38 -14.04
N LYS A 267 28.28 17.60 -14.63
CA LYS A 267 27.98 16.30 -15.24
C LYS A 267 27.39 15.32 -14.24
N ASN A 268 28.08 15.10 -13.11
CA ASN A 268 27.60 14.17 -12.08
C ASN A 268 26.23 14.58 -11.54
N SER A 269 26.02 15.88 -11.28
CA SER A 269 24.74 16.38 -10.79
C SER A 269 23.62 16.20 -11.82
N TYR A 270 23.92 16.40 -13.11
CA TYR A 270 22.97 16.17 -14.19
C TYR A 270 22.56 14.71 -14.29
N GLU A 271 23.55 13.79 -14.28
CA GLU A 271 23.32 12.35 -14.34
C GLU A 271 22.50 11.85 -13.14
N CYS A 272 22.84 12.27 -11.92
CA CYS A 272 22.05 11.97 -10.73
C CYS A 272 20.62 12.54 -10.82
N ALA A 273 20.44 13.75 -11.37
CA ALA A 273 19.12 14.35 -11.53
C ALA A 273 18.28 13.62 -12.58
N VAL A 274 18.89 13.11 -13.66
CA VAL A 274 18.24 12.28 -14.67
C VAL A 274 17.81 10.94 -14.06
N GLU A 275 18.67 10.29 -13.28
CA GLU A 275 18.35 9.04 -12.58
C GLU A 275 17.20 9.26 -11.57
N LEU A 276 17.29 10.27 -10.72
CA LEU A 276 16.21 10.64 -9.80
C LEU A 276 14.89 10.88 -10.56
N ASN A 277 14.93 11.55 -11.71
CA ASN A 277 13.73 11.78 -12.51
C ASN A 277 13.08 10.47 -12.97
N VAL A 278 13.87 9.47 -13.41
CA VAL A 278 13.33 8.15 -13.79
C VAL A 278 12.73 7.43 -12.57
N ILE A 279 13.41 7.47 -11.41
CA ILE A 279 12.89 6.85 -10.18
C ILE A 279 11.56 7.51 -9.75
N PHE A 280 11.47 8.84 -9.78
CA PHE A 280 10.22 9.53 -9.49
C PHE A 280 9.15 9.32 -10.56
N ALA A 281 9.53 9.14 -11.83
CA ALA A 281 8.62 8.76 -12.90
C ALA A 281 8.01 7.37 -12.66
N LYS A 282 8.82 6.37 -12.22
CA LYS A 282 8.33 5.03 -11.80
C LYS A 282 7.29 5.16 -10.67
N ALA A 283 7.57 6.00 -9.68
CA ALA A 283 6.65 6.24 -8.56
C ALA A 283 5.34 6.95 -8.99
N GLN A 284 5.41 7.93 -9.88
CA GLN A 284 4.23 8.61 -10.44
C GLN A 284 3.40 7.65 -11.30
N TYR A 285 4.05 6.83 -12.12
CA TYR A 285 3.37 5.78 -12.87
C TYR A 285 2.66 4.80 -11.95
N ALA A 286 3.31 4.38 -10.85
CA ALA A 286 2.70 3.51 -9.83
C ALA A 286 1.39 4.12 -9.27
N TYR A 287 1.38 5.41 -8.92
CA TYR A 287 0.15 6.11 -8.53
C TYR A 287 -0.91 6.08 -9.63
N SER A 288 -0.49 6.30 -10.87
CA SER A 288 -1.41 6.37 -12.01
C SER A 288 -2.18 5.06 -12.21
N ILE A 289 -1.57 3.91 -11.93
CA ILE A 289 -2.16 2.57 -12.10
C ILE A 289 -2.65 1.94 -10.77
N GLY A 290 -2.50 2.62 -9.63
CA GLY A 290 -2.86 2.10 -8.32
C GLY A 290 -2.02 0.89 -7.91
N ALA A 291 -0.71 0.97 -8.15
CA ALA A 291 0.24 -0.12 -7.89
C ALA A 291 0.65 -0.22 -6.42
N THR A 292 1.02 -1.42 -6.02
CA THR A 292 1.61 -1.75 -4.71
C THR A 292 3.01 -2.35 -4.88
N VAL A 293 3.77 -2.39 -3.80
CA VAL A 293 5.11 -3.00 -3.79
C VAL A 293 4.97 -4.51 -3.67
N PRO A 294 5.41 -5.31 -4.65
CA PRO A 294 5.44 -6.77 -4.50
C PRO A 294 6.60 -7.21 -3.60
N LEU A 295 6.43 -8.38 -2.98
CA LEU A 295 7.52 -9.07 -2.28
C LEU A 295 8.32 -9.88 -3.29
N LEU A 296 9.60 -9.52 -3.48
CA LEU A 296 10.47 -10.25 -4.39
C LEU A 296 11.08 -11.48 -3.71
N ASN A 297 11.26 -12.54 -4.49
CA ASN A 297 11.94 -13.78 -4.08
C ASN A 297 12.78 -14.35 -5.21
N SER A 298 13.61 -15.39 -4.93
CA SER A 298 14.42 -16.14 -5.90
C SER A 298 13.99 -17.60 -6.05
N ASP A 299 12.88 -18.00 -5.39
CA ASP A 299 12.48 -19.39 -5.23
C ASP A 299 11.52 -19.86 -6.35
N GLY A 300 11.25 -18.99 -7.30
CA GLY A 300 10.29 -19.24 -8.39
C GLY A 300 8.83 -19.04 -7.96
N GLU A 301 8.55 -18.49 -6.77
CA GLU A 301 7.19 -18.29 -6.27
C GLU A 301 6.55 -17.06 -6.87
N ILE A 302 5.37 -17.22 -7.44
CA ILE A 302 4.48 -16.18 -7.93
C ILE A 302 3.15 -16.32 -7.19
N GLU A 303 2.72 -15.29 -6.47
CA GLU A 303 1.40 -15.18 -5.87
C GLU A 303 0.86 -13.77 -6.11
N LEU A 304 0.00 -13.63 -7.09
CA LEU A 304 -0.67 -12.38 -7.43
C LEU A 304 -2.07 -12.36 -6.86
N ARG A 305 -2.40 -11.31 -6.11
CA ARG A 305 -3.71 -11.12 -5.49
C ARG A 305 -4.40 -9.93 -6.14
N ALA A 306 -5.63 -10.10 -6.57
CA ALA A 306 -6.43 -9.07 -7.21
C ALA A 306 -5.66 -8.28 -8.30
N ALA A 307 -4.86 -8.98 -9.09
CA ALA A 307 -4.01 -8.40 -10.14
C ALA A 307 -4.86 -7.79 -11.25
N ARG A 308 -4.55 -6.57 -11.67
CA ARG A 308 -5.25 -5.84 -12.74
C ARG A 308 -4.30 -5.49 -13.86
N HIS A 309 -4.54 -6.00 -15.06
CA HIS A 309 -3.66 -5.72 -16.21
C HIS A 309 -3.61 -4.21 -16.52
N PRO A 310 -2.42 -3.56 -16.47
CA PRO A 310 -2.32 -2.10 -16.49
C PRO A 310 -2.68 -1.46 -17.83
N LEU A 311 -2.68 -2.22 -18.92
CA LEU A 311 -3.05 -1.73 -20.25
C LEU A 311 -4.56 -1.78 -20.51
N ILE A 312 -5.34 -2.43 -19.63
CA ILE A 312 -6.81 -2.47 -19.72
C ILE A 312 -7.38 -1.30 -18.90
N ASP A 313 -8.51 -0.74 -19.38
CA ASP A 313 -9.22 0.34 -18.69
C ASP A 313 -9.57 -0.07 -17.24
N LYS A 314 -9.31 0.84 -16.29
CA LYS A 314 -9.50 0.60 -14.85
C LYS A 314 -10.92 0.18 -14.48
N ASN A 315 -11.93 0.66 -15.23
CA ASN A 315 -13.34 0.38 -14.97
C ASN A 315 -13.80 -0.95 -15.58
N LYS A 316 -13.00 -1.50 -16.50
CA LYS A 316 -13.33 -2.76 -17.22
C LYS A 316 -12.47 -3.93 -16.76
N VAL A 317 -11.30 -3.68 -16.21
CA VAL A 317 -10.37 -4.73 -15.77
C VAL A 317 -10.94 -5.48 -14.57
N VAL A 318 -11.08 -6.80 -14.72
CA VAL A 318 -11.46 -7.70 -13.63
C VAL A 318 -10.18 -8.13 -12.89
N PRO A 319 -10.14 -8.04 -11.55
CA PRO A 319 -9.00 -8.50 -10.77
C PRO A 319 -8.89 -10.03 -10.81
N VAL A 320 -7.68 -10.53 -10.96
CA VAL A 320 -7.38 -11.97 -11.05
C VAL A 320 -6.40 -12.37 -9.96
N ASP A 321 -6.67 -13.52 -9.31
CA ASP A 321 -5.73 -14.15 -8.38
C ASP A 321 -4.98 -15.26 -9.14
N ILE A 322 -3.63 -15.21 -9.11
CA ILE A 322 -2.79 -16.18 -9.82
C ILE A 322 -1.67 -16.64 -8.88
N ARG A 323 -1.43 -17.95 -8.85
CA ARG A 323 -0.31 -18.54 -8.12
C ARG A 323 0.42 -19.55 -9.01
N LEU A 324 1.74 -19.63 -8.85
CA LEU A 324 2.64 -20.53 -9.56
C LEU A 324 3.94 -20.66 -8.76
N GLY A 325 4.55 -21.82 -8.78
CA GLY A 325 5.85 -22.05 -8.12
C GLY A 325 5.77 -22.41 -6.63
N THR A 326 4.58 -22.47 -6.02
CA THR A 326 4.35 -22.91 -4.63
C THR A 326 4.02 -24.40 -4.59
N ASP A 327 2.73 -24.74 -4.73
CA ASP A 327 2.24 -26.12 -4.71
C ASP A 327 2.50 -26.83 -6.05
N PHE A 328 2.58 -26.10 -7.13
CA PHE A 328 2.79 -26.57 -8.50
C PHE A 328 3.71 -25.62 -9.30
N ASP A 329 4.40 -26.19 -10.30
CA ASP A 329 5.34 -25.47 -11.16
C ASP A 329 4.78 -25.22 -12.55
N THR A 330 3.72 -25.92 -12.92
CA THR A 330 3.07 -25.83 -14.23
C THR A 330 1.57 -25.55 -14.03
N LEU A 331 1.08 -24.47 -14.63
CA LEU A 331 -0.34 -24.12 -14.67
C LEU A 331 -0.87 -24.25 -16.09
N VAL A 332 -1.81 -25.19 -16.31
CA VAL A 332 -2.49 -25.42 -17.60
C VAL A 332 -3.86 -24.75 -17.56
N ILE A 333 -4.00 -23.63 -18.27
CA ILE A 333 -5.24 -22.83 -18.28
C ILE A 333 -6.11 -23.23 -19.47
N THR A 334 -7.33 -23.66 -19.17
CA THR A 334 -8.30 -24.12 -20.17
C THR A 334 -9.55 -23.20 -20.20
N GLY A 335 -10.38 -23.33 -21.24
CA GLY A 335 -11.60 -22.53 -21.37
C GLY A 335 -11.70 -21.80 -22.72
N PRO A 336 -12.78 -21.01 -22.97
CA PRO A 336 -12.97 -20.29 -24.23
C PRO A 336 -11.93 -19.16 -24.41
N ASN A 337 -11.57 -18.81 -25.66
CA ASN A 337 -10.60 -17.76 -25.97
C ASN A 337 -11.04 -16.39 -25.44
N THR A 338 -12.32 -16.11 -25.45
CA THR A 338 -12.90 -14.87 -24.91
C THR A 338 -12.87 -14.78 -23.40
N GLY A 339 -12.48 -15.85 -22.68
CA GLY A 339 -12.50 -15.94 -21.21
C GLY A 339 -11.38 -15.18 -20.48
N GLY A 340 -10.36 -14.69 -21.19
CA GLY A 340 -9.25 -13.96 -20.60
C GLY A 340 -7.99 -14.80 -20.32
N LYS A 341 -7.86 -15.99 -20.92
CA LYS A 341 -6.69 -16.88 -20.79
C LYS A 341 -5.38 -16.15 -21.12
N THR A 342 -5.29 -15.60 -22.34
CA THR A 342 -4.12 -14.82 -22.81
C THR A 342 -3.79 -13.65 -21.90
N VAL A 343 -4.81 -12.92 -21.42
CA VAL A 343 -4.63 -11.80 -20.50
C VAL A 343 -4.04 -12.27 -19.16
N SER A 344 -4.47 -13.43 -18.67
CA SER A 344 -3.97 -13.98 -17.40
C SER A 344 -2.49 -14.31 -17.47
N ILE A 345 -2.04 -15.04 -18.53
CA ILE A 345 -0.61 -15.36 -18.69
C ILE A 345 0.23 -14.12 -19.01
N LYS A 346 -0.28 -13.18 -19.84
CA LYS A 346 0.36 -11.88 -20.06
C LYS A 346 0.53 -11.11 -18.76
N THR A 347 -0.46 -11.12 -17.85
CA THR A 347 -0.37 -10.44 -16.55
C THR A 347 0.77 -11.00 -15.71
N VAL A 348 0.95 -12.34 -15.67
CA VAL A 348 2.06 -12.97 -14.94
C VAL A 348 3.40 -12.51 -15.50
N GLY A 349 3.61 -12.62 -16.81
CA GLY A 349 4.86 -12.22 -17.45
C GLY A 349 5.15 -10.73 -17.31
N LEU A 350 4.16 -9.90 -17.62
CA LEU A 350 4.29 -8.44 -17.55
C LEU A 350 4.64 -7.96 -16.13
N PHE A 351 3.96 -8.49 -15.10
CA PHE A 351 4.23 -8.09 -13.71
C PHE A 351 5.61 -8.57 -13.24
N THR A 352 6.04 -9.75 -13.68
CA THR A 352 7.40 -10.23 -13.43
C THR A 352 8.43 -9.27 -14.03
N LEU A 353 8.27 -8.89 -15.31
CA LEU A 353 9.17 -7.94 -15.97
C LEU A 353 9.14 -6.55 -15.29
N MET A 354 7.95 -6.06 -14.92
CA MET A 354 7.81 -4.80 -14.18
C MET A 354 8.56 -4.85 -12.86
N ALA A 355 8.38 -5.90 -12.08
CA ALA A 355 9.03 -6.07 -10.78
C ALA A 355 10.55 -6.18 -10.90
N MET A 356 11.05 -6.93 -11.91
CA MET A 356 12.48 -7.04 -12.23
C MET A 356 13.12 -5.73 -12.70
N CYS A 357 12.31 -4.74 -13.15
CA CYS A 357 12.75 -3.37 -13.46
C CYS A 357 12.54 -2.39 -12.29
N GLY A 358 12.19 -2.85 -11.10
CA GLY A 358 11.87 -2.00 -9.97
C GLY A 358 10.59 -1.18 -10.14
N LEU A 359 9.65 -1.62 -10.98
CA LEU A 359 8.32 -1.04 -11.14
C LEU A 359 7.33 -1.73 -10.20
N MET A 360 6.54 -0.96 -9.47
CA MET A 360 5.43 -1.47 -8.67
C MET A 360 4.32 -2.02 -9.58
N ILE A 361 3.51 -2.95 -9.08
CA ILE A 361 2.49 -3.66 -9.84
C ILE A 361 1.08 -3.34 -9.34
N PRO A 362 0.06 -3.23 -10.21
CA PRO A 362 -1.32 -3.02 -9.83
C PRO A 362 -1.98 -4.32 -9.34
N ALA A 363 -1.58 -4.75 -8.15
CA ALA A 363 -2.06 -5.95 -7.47
C ALA A 363 -2.35 -5.67 -5.99
N GLY A 364 -3.01 -6.60 -5.31
CA GLY A 364 -3.27 -6.50 -3.87
C GLY A 364 -2.00 -6.62 -3.04
N ASP A 365 -2.06 -6.08 -1.82
CA ASP A 365 -0.94 -6.14 -0.87
C ASP A 365 -0.45 -7.57 -0.62
N ARG A 366 0.85 -7.70 -0.38
CA ARG A 366 1.55 -8.98 -0.17
C ARG A 366 1.56 -9.91 -1.39
N SER A 367 1.32 -9.40 -2.60
CA SER A 367 1.62 -10.15 -3.82
C SER A 367 3.11 -10.45 -3.87
N ARG A 368 3.45 -11.67 -4.33
CA ARG A 368 4.83 -12.18 -4.41
C ARG A 368 5.20 -12.38 -5.87
N LEU A 369 6.43 -12.06 -6.23
CA LEU A 369 6.98 -12.32 -7.56
C LEU A 369 8.43 -12.79 -7.43
N SER A 370 8.79 -13.76 -8.26
CA SER A 370 10.17 -14.20 -8.33
C SER A 370 10.96 -13.44 -9.39
N VAL A 371 12.25 -13.27 -9.13
CA VAL A 371 13.23 -12.78 -10.09
C VAL A 371 13.78 -13.98 -10.86
N PHE A 372 13.54 -14.00 -12.17
CA PHE A 372 13.96 -15.07 -13.07
C PHE A 372 15.22 -14.70 -13.85
N SER A 373 15.96 -15.70 -14.28
CA SER A 373 17.06 -15.48 -15.23
C SER A 373 16.54 -15.17 -16.63
N GLU A 374 15.46 -15.87 -17.02
CA GLU A 374 14.84 -15.74 -18.33
C GLU A 374 13.31 -15.70 -18.17
N VAL A 375 12.67 -14.79 -18.90
CA VAL A 375 11.21 -14.74 -19.07
C VAL A 375 10.92 -14.96 -20.55
N LEU A 376 10.42 -16.15 -20.85
CA LEU A 376 10.26 -16.64 -22.21
C LEU A 376 8.76 -16.71 -22.55
N ALA A 377 8.37 -16.12 -23.66
CA ALA A 377 6.96 -16.06 -24.04
C ALA A 377 6.75 -16.48 -25.50
N ASP A 378 5.80 -17.37 -25.73
CA ASP A 378 5.17 -17.63 -27.02
C ASP A 378 3.72 -17.18 -26.95
N ILE A 379 3.49 -15.89 -27.16
CA ILE A 379 2.19 -15.22 -27.09
C ILE A 379 2.11 -14.26 -28.26
N GLY A 380 1.17 -14.46 -29.18
CA GLY A 380 1.03 -13.57 -30.33
C GLY A 380 -0.29 -13.76 -31.06
N ASP A 381 -0.84 -12.69 -31.65
CA ASP A 381 -2.02 -12.74 -32.52
C ASP A 381 -1.62 -13.24 -33.91
N GLU A 382 -2.30 -14.26 -34.37
CA GLU A 382 -2.16 -14.88 -35.69
C GLU A 382 -2.62 -13.99 -36.88
N GLN A 383 -2.94 -12.71 -36.64
CA GLN A 383 -3.61 -11.86 -37.65
C GLN A 383 -2.70 -11.03 -38.53
N SER A 384 -1.39 -11.19 -38.49
CA SER A 384 -0.51 -10.50 -39.45
C SER A 384 -0.47 -11.25 -40.76
N ILE A 385 -1.21 -10.75 -41.74
CA ILE A 385 -1.33 -11.28 -43.12
C ILE A 385 0.03 -11.32 -43.87
N GLU A 386 1.08 -10.74 -43.34
CA GLU A 386 2.39 -10.61 -43.99
C GLU A 386 3.38 -11.75 -43.80
N GLN A 387 3.10 -12.73 -42.93
CA GLN A 387 3.97 -13.89 -42.71
C GLN A 387 3.32 -15.17 -43.27
N SER A 388 3.74 -15.55 -44.43
CA SER A 388 3.28 -16.73 -45.22
C SER A 388 3.76 -18.10 -44.72
N LEU A 389 4.38 -18.20 -43.54
CA LEU A 389 4.64 -19.48 -42.88
C LEU A 389 3.39 -19.87 -42.09
N SER A 390 2.99 -21.13 -42.17
CA SER A 390 1.90 -21.69 -41.36
C SER A 390 2.10 -21.25 -39.90
N THR A 391 1.06 -20.69 -39.26
CA THR A 391 1.03 -20.25 -37.87
C THR A 391 1.64 -21.29 -36.93
N PHE A 392 1.36 -22.55 -37.13
CA PHE A 392 1.96 -23.71 -36.44
C PHE A 392 3.50 -23.73 -36.51
N SER A 393 4.09 -23.53 -37.72
CA SER A 393 5.56 -23.56 -37.86
C SER A 393 6.25 -22.40 -37.13
N ALA A 394 5.62 -21.22 -37.12
CA ALA A 394 6.15 -20.07 -36.40
C ALA A 394 6.16 -20.28 -34.87
N HIS A 395 5.03 -20.80 -34.32
CA HIS A 395 4.94 -21.18 -32.91
C HIS A 395 5.95 -22.25 -32.54
N MET A 396 6.08 -23.31 -33.35
CA MET A 396 7.02 -24.41 -33.10
C MET A 396 8.47 -23.91 -33.12
N THR A 397 8.83 -23.05 -34.06
CA THR A 397 10.19 -22.47 -34.07
C THR A 397 10.47 -21.69 -32.78
N ASN A 398 9.54 -20.88 -32.30
CA ASN A 398 9.67 -20.15 -31.06
C ASN A 398 9.72 -21.08 -29.83
N ILE A 399 8.88 -22.12 -29.79
CA ILE A 399 8.88 -23.13 -28.73
C ILE A 399 10.23 -23.89 -28.69
N ILE A 400 10.79 -24.25 -29.83
CA ILE A 400 12.12 -24.88 -29.91
C ILE A 400 13.19 -23.96 -29.32
N ASP A 401 13.17 -22.68 -29.67
CA ASP A 401 14.08 -21.66 -29.11
C ASP A 401 13.89 -21.52 -27.59
N ILE A 402 12.66 -21.50 -27.12
CA ILE A 402 12.29 -21.44 -25.68
C ILE A 402 12.83 -22.70 -24.97
N MET A 403 12.58 -23.88 -25.51
CA MET A 403 13.08 -25.14 -24.94
C MET A 403 14.62 -25.16 -24.85
N GLY A 404 15.31 -24.54 -25.82
CA GLY A 404 16.76 -24.43 -25.81
C GLY A 404 17.32 -23.49 -24.72
N GLN A 405 16.54 -22.52 -24.26
CA GLN A 405 16.92 -21.48 -23.29
C GLN A 405 16.40 -21.77 -21.87
N ALA A 406 15.29 -22.50 -21.76
CA ALA A 406 14.62 -22.76 -20.49
C ALA A 406 15.45 -23.60 -19.52
N GLY A 407 15.47 -23.20 -18.25
CA GLY A 407 16.10 -23.87 -17.11
C GLY A 407 15.29 -23.68 -15.82
N ASP A 408 15.88 -24.06 -14.71
CA ASP A 408 15.25 -24.03 -13.36
C ASP A 408 14.85 -22.62 -12.88
N ARG A 409 15.52 -21.58 -13.39
CA ARG A 409 15.25 -20.19 -13.10
C ARG A 409 14.54 -19.46 -14.25
N SER A 410 13.77 -20.19 -15.05
CA SER A 410 13.03 -19.64 -16.19
C SER A 410 11.53 -19.59 -15.91
N LEU A 411 10.89 -18.52 -16.35
CA LEU A 411 9.42 -18.41 -16.47
C LEU A 411 9.04 -18.59 -17.93
N VAL A 412 8.26 -19.61 -18.24
CA VAL A 412 7.81 -19.95 -19.61
C VAL A 412 6.31 -19.72 -19.73
N LEU A 413 5.91 -18.93 -20.71
CA LEU A 413 4.53 -18.52 -20.96
C LEU A 413 4.16 -18.88 -22.39
N ILE A 414 3.21 -19.83 -22.56
CA ILE A 414 2.83 -20.32 -23.87
C ILE A 414 1.31 -20.18 -24.06
N ASP A 415 0.90 -19.47 -25.09
CA ASP A 415 -0.51 -19.33 -25.45
C ASP A 415 -0.88 -20.33 -26.56
N GLU A 416 -2.05 -20.95 -26.45
CA GLU A 416 -2.60 -21.90 -27.40
C GLU A 416 -1.65 -23.05 -27.76
N LEU A 417 -0.99 -23.63 -26.75
CA LEU A 417 0.00 -24.70 -26.94
C LEU A 417 -0.58 -25.89 -27.75
N GLY A 418 0.08 -26.22 -28.87
CA GLY A 418 -0.28 -27.32 -29.78
C GLY A 418 -1.34 -26.95 -30.85
N ALA A 419 -1.83 -25.71 -30.87
CA ALA A 419 -2.81 -25.27 -31.88
C ALA A 419 -2.24 -25.25 -33.30
N GLY A 420 -3.10 -25.32 -34.30
CA GLY A 420 -2.73 -25.17 -35.74
C GLY A 420 -2.32 -26.47 -36.45
N THR A 421 -2.47 -27.65 -35.82
CA THR A 421 -2.25 -28.98 -36.45
C THR A 421 -3.40 -29.96 -36.13
N ASP A 422 -3.22 -31.23 -36.48
CA ASP A 422 -4.17 -32.29 -36.10
C ASP A 422 -4.33 -32.30 -34.56
N PRO A 423 -5.56 -32.35 -34.02
CA PRO A 423 -5.81 -32.25 -32.59
C PRO A 423 -5.09 -33.33 -31.76
N VAL A 424 -4.96 -34.56 -32.26
CA VAL A 424 -4.32 -35.67 -31.54
C VAL A 424 -2.79 -35.48 -31.52
N GLU A 425 -2.20 -35.09 -32.66
CA GLU A 425 -0.78 -34.80 -32.76
C GLU A 425 -0.42 -33.52 -31.92
N GLY A 426 -1.25 -32.48 -32.01
CA GLY A 426 -1.08 -31.25 -31.26
C GLY A 426 -1.12 -31.45 -29.75
N ALA A 427 -2.08 -32.26 -29.27
CA ALA A 427 -2.17 -32.60 -27.85
C ALA A 427 -0.95 -33.41 -27.35
N ALA A 428 -0.53 -34.43 -28.13
CA ALA A 428 0.64 -35.24 -27.79
C ALA A 428 1.93 -34.42 -27.77
N LEU A 429 2.11 -33.52 -28.74
CA LEU A 429 3.26 -32.60 -28.79
C LEU A 429 3.24 -31.64 -27.65
N ALA A 430 2.09 -31.07 -27.31
CA ALA A 430 1.93 -30.14 -26.19
C ALA A 430 2.29 -30.81 -24.84
N MET A 431 1.84 -32.05 -24.62
CA MET A 431 2.23 -32.81 -23.42
C MET A 431 3.74 -33.03 -23.35
N ALA A 432 4.39 -33.44 -24.44
CA ALA A 432 5.83 -33.68 -24.50
C ALA A 432 6.64 -32.41 -24.27
N VAL A 433 6.19 -31.24 -24.77
CA VAL A 433 6.80 -29.94 -24.52
C VAL A 433 6.69 -29.56 -23.04
N LEU A 434 5.52 -29.73 -22.43
CA LEU A 434 5.33 -29.44 -21.00
C LEU A 434 6.17 -30.35 -20.11
N GLU A 435 6.30 -31.64 -20.46
CA GLU A 435 7.14 -32.60 -19.73
C GLU A 435 8.62 -32.22 -19.78
N ASP A 436 9.16 -31.85 -20.95
CA ASP A 436 10.57 -31.44 -21.09
C ASP A 436 10.86 -30.16 -20.31
N LEU A 437 9.98 -29.15 -20.41
CA LEU A 437 10.11 -27.89 -19.66
C LEU A 437 9.97 -28.11 -18.15
N HIS A 438 9.04 -28.95 -17.73
CA HIS A 438 8.85 -29.31 -16.33
C HIS A 438 10.07 -30.07 -15.79
N PHE A 439 10.63 -31.03 -16.56
CA PHE A 439 11.86 -31.72 -16.21
C PHE A 439 13.05 -30.78 -16.04
N LYS A 440 13.14 -29.70 -16.81
CA LYS A 440 14.15 -28.64 -16.67
C LYS A 440 13.95 -27.75 -15.46
N GLY A 441 12.83 -27.91 -14.73
CA GLY A 441 12.51 -27.13 -13.53
C GLY A 441 11.94 -25.75 -13.80
N ALA A 442 11.57 -25.43 -15.05
CA ALA A 442 10.96 -24.16 -15.40
C ALA A 442 9.61 -23.96 -14.73
N LYS A 443 9.24 -22.68 -14.43
CA LYS A 443 7.88 -22.31 -14.05
C LYS A 443 7.07 -22.03 -15.30
N ILE A 444 5.97 -22.75 -15.48
CA ILE A 444 5.25 -22.78 -16.74
C ILE A 444 3.80 -22.32 -16.55
N ALA A 445 3.33 -21.39 -17.37
CA ALA A 445 1.91 -21.11 -17.53
C ALA A 445 1.54 -21.26 -19.02
N ALA A 446 0.70 -22.23 -19.32
CA ALA A 446 0.30 -22.52 -20.69
C ALA A 446 -1.22 -22.48 -20.84
N THR A 447 -1.71 -22.01 -21.99
CA THR A 447 -3.14 -22.12 -22.32
C THR A 447 -3.35 -23.16 -23.41
N THR A 448 -4.48 -23.82 -23.38
CA THR A 448 -4.83 -24.84 -24.37
C THR A 448 -6.34 -25.04 -24.48
N HIS A 449 -6.74 -25.70 -25.56
CA HIS A 449 -8.12 -26.15 -25.78
C HIS A 449 -8.26 -27.68 -25.67
N TYR A 450 -7.15 -28.42 -25.54
CA TYR A 450 -7.16 -29.87 -25.58
C TYR A 450 -7.63 -30.49 -24.26
N ALA A 451 -8.53 -31.48 -24.34
CA ALA A 451 -9.03 -32.19 -23.19
C ALA A 451 -7.96 -33.10 -22.55
N GLU A 452 -7.05 -33.63 -23.36
CA GLU A 452 -5.93 -34.50 -22.95
C GLU A 452 -5.00 -33.77 -21.97
N LEU A 453 -4.75 -32.46 -22.14
CA LEU A 453 -3.93 -31.69 -21.23
C LEU A 453 -4.61 -31.42 -19.87
N LYS A 454 -5.95 -31.44 -19.85
CA LYS A 454 -6.70 -31.38 -18.59
C LYS A 454 -6.47 -32.66 -17.74
N ALA A 455 -6.49 -33.82 -18.41
CA ALA A 455 -6.23 -35.11 -17.80
C ALA A 455 -4.75 -35.20 -17.34
N TYR A 456 -3.82 -34.81 -18.20
CA TYR A 456 -2.38 -34.72 -17.88
C TYR A 456 -2.12 -33.91 -16.61
N ALA A 457 -2.78 -32.76 -16.45
CA ALA A 457 -2.61 -31.92 -15.28
C ALA A 457 -3.24 -32.50 -14.00
N LEU A 458 -4.20 -33.45 -14.10
CA LEU A 458 -4.73 -34.17 -12.93
C LEU A 458 -3.83 -35.33 -12.49
N GLU A 459 -3.10 -35.95 -13.44
CA GLU A 459 -2.29 -37.14 -13.21
C GLU A 459 -0.83 -36.83 -12.87
N THR A 460 -0.33 -35.67 -13.31
CA THR A 460 1.09 -35.29 -13.18
C THR A 460 1.33 -34.48 -11.91
N PRO A 461 2.24 -34.91 -11.02
CA PRO A 461 2.59 -34.15 -9.80
C PRO A 461 3.13 -32.76 -10.15
N ARG A 462 2.75 -31.75 -9.37
CA ARG A 462 3.15 -30.33 -9.54
C ARG A 462 2.71 -29.68 -10.85
N VAL A 463 1.73 -30.29 -11.56
CA VAL A 463 0.99 -29.70 -12.66
C VAL A 463 -0.44 -29.44 -12.21
N GLU A 464 -0.96 -28.25 -12.42
CA GLU A 464 -2.29 -27.87 -11.94
C GLU A 464 -3.16 -27.34 -13.07
N ASN A 465 -4.45 -27.66 -13.01
CA ASN A 465 -5.45 -27.10 -13.90
C ASN A 465 -5.88 -25.70 -13.48
N GLY A 466 -6.11 -24.84 -14.46
CA GLY A 466 -6.79 -23.57 -14.30
C GLY A 466 -7.87 -23.39 -15.35
N CYS A 467 -8.93 -22.67 -15.01
CA CYS A 467 -9.93 -22.30 -16.00
C CYS A 467 -10.37 -20.85 -15.86
N CYS A 468 -10.66 -20.22 -17.00
CA CYS A 468 -11.35 -18.94 -17.00
C CYS A 468 -12.86 -19.17 -16.86
N GLU A 469 -13.45 -18.62 -15.80
CA GLU A 469 -14.88 -18.78 -15.52
C GLU A 469 -15.72 -18.13 -16.61
N PHE A 470 -16.76 -18.84 -17.06
CA PHE A 470 -17.72 -18.38 -18.06
C PHE A 470 -19.14 -18.49 -17.52
N ASN A 471 -19.89 -17.40 -17.57
CA ASN A 471 -21.29 -17.40 -17.14
C ASN A 471 -22.19 -17.82 -18.28
N VAL A 472 -22.61 -19.08 -18.26
CA VAL A 472 -23.52 -19.66 -19.28
C VAL A 472 -24.89 -18.98 -19.25
N ALA A 473 -25.32 -18.41 -18.08
CA ALA A 473 -26.61 -17.73 -17.98
C ALA A 473 -26.66 -16.38 -18.71
N THR A 474 -25.55 -15.65 -18.74
CA THR A 474 -25.41 -14.34 -19.42
C THR A 474 -24.68 -14.42 -20.74
N LEU A 475 -24.16 -15.59 -21.12
CA LEU A 475 -23.26 -15.81 -22.27
C LEU A 475 -22.08 -14.87 -22.30
N SER A 476 -21.53 -14.55 -21.13
CA SER A 476 -20.41 -13.62 -21.00
C SER A 476 -19.31 -14.18 -20.11
N PRO A 477 -18.04 -13.88 -20.43
CA PRO A 477 -16.93 -14.23 -19.55
C PRO A 477 -17.00 -13.40 -18.25
N THR A 478 -16.66 -14.03 -17.13
CA THR A 478 -16.47 -13.30 -15.87
C THR A 478 -15.03 -12.78 -15.72
N TYR A 479 -14.11 -13.24 -16.56
CA TYR A 479 -12.67 -12.97 -16.54
C TYR A 479 -11.96 -13.41 -15.24
N ARG A 480 -12.60 -14.24 -14.41
CA ARG A 480 -12.00 -14.79 -13.20
C ARG A 480 -11.24 -16.07 -13.55
N LEU A 481 -10.01 -16.19 -13.04
CA LEU A 481 -9.22 -17.43 -13.15
C LEU A 481 -9.47 -18.29 -11.92
N LEU A 482 -9.85 -19.54 -12.15
CA LEU A 482 -10.08 -20.55 -11.13
C LEU A 482 -8.96 -21.59 -11.23
N ILE A 483 -8.13 -21.70 -10.20
CA ILE A 483 -7.03 -22.66 -10.12
C ILE A 483 -7.49 -23.89 -9.33
N GLY A 484 -7.08 -25.10 -9.77
CA GLY A 484 -7.48 -26.36 -9.18
C GLY A 484 -8.71 -27.01 -9.86
N VAL A 485 -9.23 -26.39 -10.94
CA VAL A 485 -10.40 -26.90 -11.65
C VAL A 485 -10.15 -26.85 -13.15
N PRO A 486 -10.33 -27.96 -13.86
CA PRO A 486 -10.28 -27.98 -15.33
C PRO A 486 -11.51 -27.24 -15.90
N GLY A 487 -11.32 -26.49 -16.99
CA GLY A 487 -12.40 -25.77 -17.66
C GLY A 487 -13.36 -26.67 -18.41
N ARG A 488 -14.64 -26.28 -18.44
CA ARG A 488 -15.68 -26.94 -19.20
C ARG A 488 -15.71 -26.51 -20.64
N SER A 489 -16.14 -27.42 -21.51
CA SER A 489 -16.51 -27.12 -22.88
C SER A 489 -17.96 -26.66 -22.92
N ASN A 490 -18.21 -25.36 -23.04
CA ASN A 490 -19.55 -24.78 -23.02
C ASN A 490 -20.15 -24.57 -24.43
N ALA A 491 -19.50 -25.04 -25.48
CA ALA A 491 -19.90 -24.78 -26.87
C ALA A 491 -21.35 -25.15 -27.15
N LEU A 492 -21.77 -26.36 -26.76
CA LEU A 492 -23.13 -26.84 -27.01
C LEU A 492 -24.19 -26.06 -26.24
N ALA A 493 -23.91 -25.71 -24.97
CA ALA A 493 -24.77 -24.87 -24.14
C ALA A 493 -24.88 -23.43 -24.69
N ILE A 494 -23.81 -22.91 -25.25
CA ILE A 494 -23.80 -21.61 -25.93
C ILE A 494 -24.65 -21.64 -27.19
N CYS A 495 -24.48 -22.69 -28.04
CA CYS A 495 -25.26 -22.86 -29.26
C CYS A 495 -26.77 -22.98 -28.96
N GLU A 496 -27.15 -23.75 -27.95
CA GLU A 496 -28.54 -23.89 -27.51
C GLU A 496 -29.14 -22.52 -27.13
N ARG A 497 -28.41 -21.72 -26.35
CA ARG A 497 -28.89 -20.39 -25.95
C ARG A 497 -28.92 -19.35 -27.08
N LEU A 498 -28.03 -19.47 -28.05
CA LEU A 498 -28.06 -18.64 -29.26
C LEU A 498 -29.19 -18.99 -30.21
N GLY A 499 -29.97 -20.01 -29.89
CA GLY A 499 -31.16 -20.41 -30.63
C GLY A 499 -30.91 -21.43 -31.77
N MET A 500 -29.81 -22.20 -31.65
CA MET A 500 -29.58 -23.34 -32.58
C MET A 500 -30.68 -24.38 -32.38
N ASP A 501 -31.15 -25.00 -33.52
CA ASP A 501 -32.17 -26.03 -33.46
C ASP A 501 -31.74 -27.18 -32.52
N MET A 502 -32.57 -27.53 -31.56
CA MET A 502 -32.28 -28.56 -30.56
C MET A 502 -31.93 -29.89 -31.18
N ARG A 503 -32.50 -30.24 -32.35
CA ARG A 503 -32.14 -31.44 -33.08
C ARG A 503 -30.68 -31.49 -33.49
N VAL A 504 -30.10 -30.32 -33.84
CA VAL A 504 -28.68 -30.22 -34.21
C VAL A 504 -27.81 -30.33 -32.97
N VAL A 505 -28.23 -29.64 -31.86
CA VAL A 505 -27.52 -29.71 -30.58
C VAL A 505 -27.51 -31.12 -29.99
N ASP A 506 -28.67 -31.80 -30.01
CA ASP A 506 -28.81 -33.18 -29.51
C ASP A 506 -28.00 -34.14 -30.35
N ARG A 507 -28.02 -33.99 -31.69
CA ARG A 507 -27.17 -34.82 -32.56
C ARG A 507 -25.68 -34.57 -32.32
N ALA A 508 -25.27 -33.35 -32.07
CA ALA A 508 -23.88 -33.02 -31.71
C ALA A 508 -23.50 -33.67 -30.37
N LYS A 509 -24.38 -33.66 -29.35
CA LYS A 509 -24.17 -34.36 -28.07
C LYS A 509 -23.99 -35.88 -28.27
N GLU A 510 -24.77 -36.50 -29.16
CA GLU A 510 -24.63 -37.93 -29.50
C GLU A 510 -23.30 -38.29 -30.19
N LEU A 511 -22.74 -37.34 -30.96
CA LEU A 511 -21.50 -37.52 -31.71
C LEU A 511 -20.24 -37.29 -30.84
N VAL A 512 -20.37 -36.70 -29.67
CA VAL A 512 -19.26 -36.55 -28.72
C VAL A 512 -18.96 -37.91 -28.06
N ASN A 513 -17.69 -38.33 -28.06
CA ASN A 513 -17.24 -39.60 -27.50
C ASN A 513 -17.59 -39.79 -26.02
N ASN A 514 -18.03 -41.02 -25.65
CA ASN A 514 -18.41 -41.35 -24.27
C ASN A 514 -17.29 -41.19 -23.20
N GLU A 515 -16.02 -41.21 -23.58
CA GLU A 515 -14.90 -41.00 -22.64
C GLU A 515 -14.80 -39.55 -22.22
N ASN A 516 -14.97 -38.61 -23.15
CA ASN A 516 -15.01 -37.18 -22.86
C ASN A 516 -16.23 -36.78 -22.00
N VAL A 517 -17.40 -37.46 -22.21
CA VAL A 517 -18.60 -37.22 -21.39
C VAL A 517 -18.40 -37.62 -19.94
N ARG A 518 -17.75 -38.78 -19.66
CA ARG A 518 -17.45 -39.20 -18.28
C ARG A 518 -16.49 -38.29 -17.58
N PHE A 519 -15.49 -37.75 -18.26
CA PHE A 519 -14.55 -36.79 -17.69
C PHE A 519 -15.25 -35.45 -17.36
N GLU A 520 -16.11 -34.95 -18.23
CA GLU A 520 -16.89 -33.75 -18.00
C GLU A 520 -17.88 -33.90 -16.83
N ASP A 521 -18.51 -35.06 -16.64
CA ASP A 521 -19.36 -35.35 -15.47
C ASP A 521 -18.59 -35.29 -14.14
N VAL A 522 -17.30 -35.72 -14.13
CA VAL A 522 -16.43 -35.57 -12.94
C VAL A 522 -16.07 -34.11 -12.68
N VAL A 523 -15.75 -33.36 -13.74
CA VAL A 523 -15.49 -31.93 -13.68
C VAL A 523 -16.72 -31.18 -13.16
N ASP A 524 -17.93 -31.57 -13.59
CA ASP A 524 -19.20 -31.00 -13.11
C ASP A 524 -19.38 -31.14 -11.61
N LYS A 525 -19.10 -32.30 -11.07
CA LYS A 525 -19.17 -32.54 -9.61
C LYS A 525 -18.12 -31.77 -8.84
N LEU A 526 -16.91 -31.65 -9.38
CA LEU A 526 -15.84 -30.86 -8.76
C LEU A 526 -16.19 -29.38 -8.70
N GLU A 527 -16.72 -28.80 -9.79
CA GLU A 527 -17.16 -27.39 -9.81
C GLU A 527 -18.34 -27.14 -8.87
N GLU A 528 -19.31 -28.06 -8.82
CA GLU A 528 -20.44 -27.91 -7.90
C GLU A 528 -19.98 -27.92 -6.42
N ASN A 529 -19.09 -28.87 -6.08
CA ASN A 529 -18.51 -28.93 -4.73
C ASN A 529 -17.69 -27.68 -4.39
N ARG A 530 -16.88 -27.21 -5.36
CA ARG A 530 -16.12 -25.97 -5.16
C ARG A 530 -17.02 -24.77 -4.96
N ARG A 531 -18.09 -24.61 -5.78
CA ARG A 531 -19.05 -23.52 -5.63
C ARG A 531 -19.70 -23.52 -4.25
N ARG A 532 -20.07 -24.71 -3.74
CA ARG A 532 -20.60 -24.85 -2.39
C ARG A 532 -19.57 -24.41 -1.33
N MET A 533 -18.32 -24.85 -1.48
CA MET A 533 -17.24 -24.43 -0.56
C MET A 533 -16.99 -22.93 -0.61
N GLU A 534 -17.03 -22.30 -1.78
CA GLU A 534 -16.88 -20.83 -1.90
C GLU A 534 -18.05 -20.09 -1.25
N GLU A 535 -19.29 -20.55 -1.47
CA GLU A 535 -20.46 -19.96 -0.82
C GLU A 535 -20.39 -20.08 0.72
N GLU A 536 -19.92 -21.22 1.24
CA GLU A 536 -19.69 -21.43 2.67
C GLU A 536 -18.55 -20.56 3.19
N HIS A 537 -17.49 -20.41 2.42
CA HIS A 537 -16.33 -19.56 2.79
C HIS A 537 -16.73 -18.07 2.84
N GLU A 538 -17.49 -17.58 1.86
CA GLU A 538 -18.00 -16.19 1.89
C GLU A 538 -18.96 -15.97 3.06
N ARG A 539 -19.83 -16.91 3.35
CA ARG A 539 -20.69 -16.86 4.55
C ARG A 539 -19.86 -16.83 5.85
N ALA A 540 -18.80 -17.65 5.90
CA ALA A 540 -17.88 -17.66 7.05
C ALA A 540 -17.14 -16.34 7.21
N LYS A 541 -16.67 -15.73 6.13
CA LYS A 541 -16.05 -14.40 6.13
C LYS A 541 -17.04 -13.34 6.62
N GLU A 542 -18.26 -13.36 6.12
CA GLU A 542 -19.30 -12.40 6.52
C GLU A 542 -19.66 -12.52 8.00
N LEU A 543 -19.77 -13.77 8.50
CA LEU A 543 -19.98 -14.04 9.92
C LEU A 543 -18.79 -13.58 10.77
N THR A 544 -17.58 -13.81 10.31
CA THR A 544 -16.35 -13.38 11.01
C THR A 544 -16.26 -11.86 11.07
N ALA A 545 -16.60 -11.17 9.96
CA ALA A 545 -16.62 -9.71 9.93
C ALA A 545 -17.69 -9.14 10.88
N LYS A 546 -18.90 -9.73 10.92
CA LYS A 546 -19.96 -9.36 11.87
C LYS A 546 -19.53 -9.61 13.32
N ALA A 547 -18.90 -10.76 13.60
CA ALA A 547 -18.40 -11.08 14.93
C ALA A 547 -17.31 -10.10 15.40
N ARG A 548 -16.39 -9.71 14.52
CA ARG A 548 -15.37 -8.69 14.84
C ARG A 548 -16.00 -7.33 15.15
N ALA A 549 -16.98 -6.91 14.35
CA ALA A 549 -17.68 -5.65 14.58
C ALA A 549 -18.45 -5.65 15.92
N GLU A 550 -19.07 -6.78 16.30
CA GLU A 550 -19.76 -6.90 17.60
C GLU A 550 -18.74 -6.95 18.76
N LEU A 551 -17.59 -7.61 18.59
CA LEU A 551 -16.51 -7.62 19.58
C LEU A 551 -16.01 -6.19 19.85
N GLU A 552 -15.73 -5.42 18.81
CA GLU A 552 -15.28 -4.03 18.93
C GLU A 552 -16.31 -3.14 19.64
N LYS A 553 -17.62 -3.35 19.35
CA LYS A 553 -18.70 -2.66 20.07
C LYS A 553 -18.76 -3.06 21.54
N ALA A 554 -18.55 -4.35 21.85
CA ALA A 554 -18.55 -4.84 23.22
C ALA A 554 -17.36 -4.29 24.00
N GLU A 555 -16.16 -4.25 23.39
CA GLU A 555 -14.97 -3.65 24.00
C GLU A 555 -15.14 -2.16 24.30
N LYS A 556 -15.73 -1.40 23.37
CA LYS A 556 -16.04 0.03 23.60
C LYS A 556 -17.02 0.21 24.77
N ARG A 557 -18.09 -0.60 24.85
CA ARG A 557 -19.03 -0.56 25.97
C ARG A 557 -18.36 -0.92 27.30
N LEU A 558 -17.44 -1.88 27.28
CA LEU A 558 -16.71 -2.30 28.49
C LEU A 558 -15.79 -1.17 28.98
N ALA A 559 -15.10 -0.50 28.07
CA ALA A 559 -14.27 0.66 28.39
C ALA A 559 -15.11 1.85 28.94
N GLU A 560 -16.31 2.08 28.38
CA GLU A 560 -17.24 3.09 28.92
C GLU A 560 -17.71 2.74 30.34
N VAL A 561 -18.08 1.48 30.59
CA VAL A 561 -18.48 1.03 31.94
C VAL A 561 -17.32 1.15 32.94
N ASP A 562 -16.10 0.75 32.54
CA ASP A 562 -14.93 0.88 33.42
C ASP A 562 -14.62 2.35 33.73
N SER A 563 -14.74 3.26 32.78
CA SER A 563 -14.56 4.69 33.00
C SER A 563 -15.63 5.27 33.95
N LEU A 564 -16.87 4.86 33.80
CA LEU A 564 -17.97 5.27 34.70
C LEU A 564 -17.75 4.72 36.13
N ARG A 565 -17.29 3.48 36.24
CA ARG A 565 -16.94 2.85 37.52
C ARG A 565 -15.79 3.57 38.23
N GLU A 566 -14.73 3.94 37.50
CA GLU A 566 -13.61 4.70 38.07
C GLU A 566 -14.08 6.09 38.55
N ALA A 567 -14.93 6.77 37.77
CA ALA A 567 -15.49 8.05 38.16
C ALA A 567 -16.37 7.95 39.43
N GLU A 568 -17.15 6.88 39.55
CA GLU A 568 -17.97 6.65 40.77
C GLU A 568 -17.11 6.29 41.99
N ILE A 569 -16.05 5.50 41.82
CA ILE A 569 -15.08 5.21 42.88
C ILE A 569 -14.37 6.47 43.38
N GLU A 570 -13.96 7.36 42.46
CA GLU A 570 -13.34 8.63 42.80
C GLU A 570 -14.32 9.57 43.57
N LYS A 571 -15.58 9.64 43.15
CA LYS A 571 -16.62 10.37 43.87
C LYS A 571 -16.83 9.81 45.27
N ALA A 572 -16.91 8.48 45.43
CA ALA A 572 -17.05 7.83 46.74
C ALA A 572 -15.84 8.09 47.64
N LYS A 573 -14.64 8.03 47.11
CA LYS A 573 -13.39 8.38 47.89
C LYS A 573 -13.40 9.86 48.34
N ALA A 574 -13.82 10.78 47.45
CA ALA A 574 -13.91 12.18 47.79
C ALA A 574 -14.96 12.47 48.89
N GLN A 575 -16.10 11.76 48.85
CA GLN A 575 -17.13 11.84 49.89
C GLN A 575 -16.60 11.27 51.21
N ALA A 576 -15.98 10.11 51.20
CA ALA A 576 -15.40 9.49 52.40
C ALA A 576 -14.30 10.38 53.03
N ALA A 577 -13.47 11.03 52.22
CA ALA A 577 -12.45 11.99 52.71
C ALA A 577 -13.10 13.19 53.40
N LYS A 578 -14.20 13.74 52.81
CA LYS A 578 -14.95 14.86 53.45
C LYS A 578 -15.55 14.46 54.77
N LEU A 579 -16.20 13.29 54.89
CA LEU A 579 -16.77 12.76 56.10
C LEU A 579 -15.70 12.53 57.18
N THR A 580 -14.55 11.97 56.79
CA THR A 580 -13.44 11.74 57.70
C THR A 580 -12.87 13.06 58.24
N GLN A 581 -12.80 14.09 57.38
CA GLN A 581 -12.33 15.42 57.77
C GLN A 581 -13.33 16.12 58.70
N GLN A 582 -14.64 15.94 58.49
CA GLN A 582 -15.70 16.47 59.33
C GLN A 582 -15.66 15.79 60.72
N ALA A 583 -15.58 14.46 60.77
CA ALA A 583 -15.48 13.70 62.00
C ALA A 583 -14.23 14.08 62.83
N LYS A 584 -13.09 14.32 62.16
CA LYS A 584 -11.88 14.83 62.80
C LYS A 584 -12.08 16.23 63.41
N ARG A 585 -12.74 17.16 62.73
CA ARG A 585 -13.02 18.50 63.21
C ARG A 585 -13.93 18.46 64.47
N GLU A 586 -14.97 17.67 64.46
CA GLU A 586 -15.88 17.48 65.57
C GLU A 586 -15.21 16.79 66.76
N SER A 587 -14.32 15.80 66.51
CA SER A 587 -13.49 15.19 67.55
C SER A 587 -12.52 16.19 68.23
N TYR A 588 -11.89 17.07 67.45
CA TYR A 588 -11.02 18.13 68.02
C TYR A 588 -11.82 19.15 68.79
N ALA A 589 -12.99 19.56 68.32
CA ALA A 589 -13.88 20.47 69.02
C ALA A 589 -14.33 19.87 70.40
N LEU A 590 -14.63 18.56 70.44
CA LEU A 590 -14.96 17.84 71.64
C LEU A 590 -13.79 17.76 72.63
N LEU A 591 -12.55 17.54 72.13
CA LEU A 591 -11.33 17.56 72.97
C LEU A 591 -11.08 18.92 73.57
N ASP A 592 -11.25 19.99 72.78
CA ASP A 592 -11.13 21.38 73.25
C ASP A 592 -12.14 21.72 74.33
N GLU A 593 -13.38 21.24 74.15
CA GLU A 593 -14.45 21.44 75.14
C GLU A 593 -14.18 20.67 76.46
N LEU A 594 -13.67 19.43 76.34
CA LEU A 594 -13.24 18.65 77.49
C LEU A 594 -12.05 19.26 78.24
N ASP A 595 -11.09 19.87 77.52
CA ASP A 595 -9.96 20.55 78.15
C ASP A 595 -10.37 21.86 78.81
N ARG A 596 -11.38 22.57 78.25
CA ARG A 596 -11.99 23.71 78.97
C ARG A 596 -12.68 23.31 80.26
N LEU A 597 -13.48 22.25 80.23
CA LEU A 597 -14.12 21.72 81.44
C LEU A 597 -13.12 21.18 82.44
N LYS A 598 -11.98 20.63 82.03
CA LYS A 598 -10.88 20.20 82.90
C LYS A 598 -10.19 21.38 83.57
N LYS A 599 -9.99 22.49 82.88
CA LYS A 599 -9.44 23.75 83.48
C LYS A 599 -10.45 24.43 84.44
N GLU A 600 -11.75 24.30 84.21
CA GLU A 600 -12.80 24.74 85.12
C GLU A 600 -12.86 23.88 86.41
N LYS A 601 -12.48 22.59 86.35
CA LYS A 601 -12.38 21.64 87.46
C LYS A 601 -11.33 22.16 88.53
N GLU A 602 -10.31 22.86 88.05
CA GLU A 602 -9.26 23.41 89.00
C GLU A 602 -9.74 24.63 89.76
N LYS A 603 -10.91 25.22 89.39
CA LYS A 603 -11.39 26.52 90.01
C LYS A 603 -12.71 26.35 90.80
N THR A 604 -13.40 25.17 90.81
CA THR A 604 -14.73 25.00 91.41
C THR A 604 -14.83 23.74 92.26
N LYS A 605 -15.45 23.87 93.51
CA LYS A 605 -15.61 22.79 94.50
C LYS A 605 -16.73 21.77 94.24
N ASP A 606 -17.46 21.83 93.06
CA ASP A 606 -18.62 21.02 92.81
C ASP A 606 -18.30 19.99 91.71
N ALA A 607 -17.70 18.88 92.09
CA ALA A 607 -17.21 17.80 91.21
C ALA A 607 -18.33 17.03 90.55
N ALA A 608 -19.53 17.03 91.13
CA ALA A 608 -20.67 16.22 90.63
C ALA A 608 -21.35 16.93 89.40
N ASP A 609 -21.51 18.24 89.41
CA ASP A 609 -22.11 18.95 88.32
C ASP A 609 -21.18 19.05 87.09
N LEU A 610 -19.87 19.14 87.33
CA LEU A 610 -18.88 19.13 86.25
C LEU A 610 -18.75 17.81 85.58
N ALA A 611 -18.91 16.70 86.32
CA ALA A 611 -18.93 15.37 85.80
C ALA A 611 -20.21 15.05 84.94
N ARG A 612 -21.31 15.73 85.25
CA ARG A 612 -22.57 15.67 84.55
C ARG A 612 -22.46 16.44 83.23
N ARG A 613 -21.86 17.66 83.26
CA ARG A 613 -21.63 18.47 82.03
C ARG A 613 -20.61 17.81 81.10
N ALA A 614 -19.56 17.22 81.62
CA ALA A 614 -18.58 16.47 80.83
C ALA A 614 -19.20 15.25 80.14
N ARG A 615 -20.06 14.46 80.84
CA ARG A 615 -20.82 13.36 80.20
C ARG A 615 -21.83 13.84 79.20
N ALA A 616 -22.48 14.98 79.42
CA ALA A 616 -23.41 15.60 78.46
C ALA A 616 -22.67 16.10 77.21
N ALA A 617 -21.48 16.73 77.33
CA ALA A 617 -20.67 17.15 76.23
C ALA A 617 -20.16 15.97 75.42
N VAL A 618 -19.65 14.91 76.02
CA VAL A 618 -19.24 13.67 75.36
C VAL A 618 -20.40 13.03 74.61
N ARG A 619 -21.60 12.96 75.26
CA ARG A 619 -22.81 12.39 74.62
C ARG A 619 -23.30 13.19 73.43
N LYS A 620 -23.22 14.55 73.51
CA LYS A 620 -23.58 15.45 72.45
C LYS A 620 -22.60 15.39 71.28
N GLY A 621 -21.27 15.28 71.57
CA GLY A 621 -20.27 15.19 70.55
C GLY A 621 -20.23 13.81 69.86
N LEU A 622 -20.47 12.70 70.62
CA LEU A 622 -20.62 11.40 70.01
C LEU A 622 -21.88 11.32 69.14
N GLY A 623 -23.00 11.94 69.56
CA GLY A 623 -24.20 12.03 68.75
C GLY A 623 -23.97 12.79 67.43
N ALA A 624 -23.22 13.89 67.45
CA ALA A 624 -22.88 14.68 66.26
C ALA A 624 -21.91 13.91 65.32
N ILE A 625 -21.00 13.05 65.85
CA ILE A 625 -20.14 12.17 65.06
C ILE A 625 -20.96 11.03 64.46
N ASP A 626 -21.88 10.43 65.19
CA ASP A 626 -22.76 9.38 64.67
C ASP A 626 -23.66 9.91 63.56
N GLU A 627 -24.23 11.12 63.69
CA GLU A 627 -25.03 11.79 62.63
C GLU A 627 -24.17 12.14 61.39
N ALA A 628 -22.91 12.46 61.57
CA ALA A 628 -22.01 12.80 60.46
C ALA A 628 -21.45 11.58 59.74
N VAL A 629 -21.36 10.41 60.42
CA VAL A 629 -20.77 9.17 59.88
C VAL A 629 -21.82 8.21 59.32
N ASP A 630 -23.09 8.43 59.61
CA ASP A 630 -24.22 7.54 59.16
C ASP A 630 -25.13 8.17 58.12
N PRO A 631 -24.64 8.41 56.88
CA PRO A 631 -25.50 8.79 55.76
C PRO A 631 -26.16 7.58 55.09
N VAL A 632 -25.90 6.33 55.55
CA VAL A 632 -26.32 5.08 54.84
C VAL A 632 -27.72 4.61 55.26
N VAL A 633 -28.30 5.20 56.31
CA VAL A 633 -29.65 4.75 56.77
C VAL A 633 -30.85 5.49 56.15
N ALA A 634 -30.56 6.47 55.27
CA ALA A 634 -31.65 7.26 54.65
C ALA A 634 -31.88 7.02 53.17
N MET A 635 -31.51 5.87 52.61
CA MET A 635 -32.16 5.37 51.38
C MET A 635 -33.44 4.65 51.74
N GLY A 636 -34.50 5.42 51.93
CA GLY A 636 -35.82 4.86 52.03
C GLY A 636 -36.14 4.08 50.79
N VAL A 637 -36.43 2.79 50.94
CA VAL A 637 -36.99 1.96 49.90
C VAL A 637 -38.27 2.58 49.48
N GLU A 638 -38.34 3.11 48.26
CA GLU A 638 -39.64 3.49 47.64
C GLU A 638 -40.51 2.24 47.70
N ASN A 639 -41.69 2.43 48.16
CA ASN A 639 -42.68 1.37 48.33
C ASN A 639 -43.12 0.94 46.93
N ASP A 640 -42.47 -0.08 46.38
CA ASP A 640 -42.70 -0.56 44.99
C ASP A 640 -43.99 -1.35 44.79
N GLY A 641 -44.87 -1.32 45.83
CA GLY A 641 -46.16 -2.00 45.78
C GLY A 641 -46.08 -3.52 45.66
N TYR A 642 -44.92 -4.11 45.90
CA TYR A 642 -44.75 -5.58 45.81
C TYR A 642 -45.59 -6.30 46.88
N VAL A 643 -46.49 -7.16 46.42
CA VAL A 643 -47.29 -8.08 47.26
C VAL A 643 -46.75 -9.50 47.05
N LEU A 644 -46.48 -10.20 48.15
CA LEU A 644 -46.04 -11.60 48.10
C LEU A 644 -47.10 -12.46 47.40
N PRO A 645 -46.77 -13.23 46.39
CA PRO A 645 -47.70 -14.06 45.63
C PRO A 645 -48.27 -15.24 46.44
N ARG A 646 -47.56 -15.61 47.49
CA ARG A 646 -48.01 -16.66 48.51
C ARG A 646 -47.26 -16.50 49.81
N GLU A 647 -47.74 -17.17 50.86
CA GLU A 647 -47.05 -17.24 52.13
C GLU A 647 -45.69 -17.93 52.02
N LEU A 648 -44.67 -17.36 52.69
CA LEU A 648 -43.30 -17.89 52.70
C LEU A 648 -43.23 -19.20 53.51
N LYS A 649 -42.61 -20.21 52.90
CA LYS A 649 -42.36 -21.51 53.53
C LYS A 649 -40.86 -21.65 53.84
N LYS A 650 -40.54 -22.45 54.86
CA LYS A 650 -39.15 -22.81 55.17
C LYS A 650 -38.47 -23.44 53.96
N GLY A 651 -37.35 -22.85 53.52
CA GLY A 651 -36.58 -23.28 52.37
C GLY A 651 -36.85 -22.43 51.10
N ASP A 652 -37.76 -21.47 51.14
CA ASP A 652 -37.94 -20.52 49.99
C ASP A 652 -36.74 -19.60 49.86
N THR A 653 -36.39 -19.32 48.61
CA THR A 653 -35.34 -18.31 48.30
C THR A 653 -35.98 -16.93 48.12
N VAL A 654 -35.50 -15.97 48.87
CA VAL A 654 -36.02 -14.61 48.89
C VAL A 654 -34.89 -13.60 48.68
N LEU A 655 -35.21 -12.48 48.02
CA LEU A 655 -34.31 -11.32 47.94
C LEU A 655 -34.64 -10.37 49.09
N ILE A 656 -33.61 -9.99 49.86
CA ILE A 656 -33.75 -8.96 50.89
C ILE A 656 -33.62 -7.60 50.17
N ALA A 657 -34.74 -6.85 50.07
CA ALA A 657 -34.80 -5.62 49.25
C ALA A 657 -33.80 -4.54 49.71
N ASP A 658 -33.60 -4.38 51.00
CA ASP A 658 -32.67 -3.40 51.58
C ASP A 658 -31.20 -3.74 51.36
N LEU A 659 -30.87 -4.99 51.14
CA LEU A 659 -29.49 -5.46 51.01
C LEU A 659 -29.14 -5.96 49.61
N GLY A 660 -30.15 -6.12 48.70
CA GLY A 660 -29.96 -6.66 47.37
C GLY A 660 -29.36 -8.10 47.35
N LYS A 661 -29.47 -8.87 48.46
CA LYS A 661 -28.89 -10.20 48.61
C LYS A 661 -29.94 -11.28 48.67
N GLU A 662 -29.67 -12.41 48.06
CA GLU A 662 -30.49 -13.62 48.17
C GLU A 662 -30.32 -14.27 49.54
N ALA A 663 -31.39 -14.74 50.12
CA ALA A 663 -31.39 -15.45 51.39
C ALA A 663 -32.43 -16.58 51.37
N THR A 664 -32.19 -17.59 52.19
CA THR A 664 -33.10 -18.74 52.34
C THR A 664 -33.94 -18.59 53.61
N VAL A 665 -35.23 -18.75 53.55
CA VAL A 665 -36.12 -18.69 54.68
C VAL A 665 -35.88 -19.87 55.62
N LEU A 666 -35.63 -19.59 56.90
CA LEU A 666 -35.40 -20.62 57.94
C LEU A 666 -36.63 -20.94 58.78
N SER A 667 -37.49 -19.97 59.02
CA SER A 667 -38.72 -20.15 59.83
C SER A 667 -39.89 -19.37 59.16
N PRO A 668 -41.14 -19.81 59.35
CA PRO A 668 -42.32 -19.02 58.95
C PRO A 668 -42.38 -17.68 59.70
N VAL A 669 -43.24 -16.76 59.21
CA VAL A 669 -43.47 -15.46 59.78
C VAL A 669 -43.85 -15.53 61.25
N ASP A 670 -43.16 -14.78 62.11
CA ASP A 670 -43.48 -14.67 63.55
C ASP A 670 -44.68 -13.70 63.79
N ARG A 671 -45.22 -13.69 65.04
CA ARG A 671 -46.38 -12.86 65.46
C ARG A 671 -46.13 -11.36 65.29
N ASN A 672 -44.86 -10.93 65.10
CA ASN A 672 -44.43 -9.53 64.93
C ASN A 672 -44.11 -9.19 63.46
N GLY A 673 -44.43 -10.05 62.47
CA GLY A 673 -44.18 -9.85 61.06
C GLY A 673 -42.72 -9.97 60.60
N ASN A 674 -41.86 -10.65 61.37
CA ASN A 674 -40.49 -10.89 61.01
C ASN A 674 -40.28 -12.32 60.50
N VAL A 675 -39.32 -12.52 59.59
CA VAL A 675 -38.95 -13.84 59.09
C VAL A 675 -37.45 -14.04 59.33
N GLU A 676 -37.06 -15.19 59.83
CA GLU A 676 -35.66 -15.54 60.00
C GLU A 676 -35.10 -16.12 58.67
N VAL A 677 -34.09 -15.49 58.12
CA VAL A 677 -33.49 -15.83 56.83
C VAL A 677 -32.01 -16.04 56.97
N LEU A 678 -31.44 -16.89 56.10
CA LEU A 678 -30.01 -17.17 55.99
C LEU A 678 -29.46 -16.46 54.74
N ALA A 679 -28.69 -15.39 54.93
CA ALA A 679 -28.04 -14.65 53.88
C ALA A 679 -26.53 -15.01 53.87
N GLY A 680 -26.10 -15.90 52.98
CA GLY A 680 -24.74 -16.48 53.02
C GLY A 680 -24.49 -17.33 54.24
N ALA A 681 -23.55 -16.95 55.13
CA ALA A 681 -23.25 -17.63 56.39
C ALA A 681 -23.94 -17.00 57.61
N ALA A 682 -24.61 -15.86 57.47
CA ALA A 682 -25.24 -15.13 58.59
C ALA A 682 -26.76 -15.39 58.69
N LYS A 683 -27.25 -15.65 59.89
CA LYS A 683 -28.67 -15.71 60.18
C LYS A 683 -29.13 -14.32 60.63
N THR A 684 -30.17 -13.80 59.99
CA THR A 684 -30.71 -12.51 60.33
C THR A 684 -32.26 -12.54 60.32
N ARG A 685 -32.89 -11.58 61.05
CA ARG A 685 -34.35 -11.41 61.08
C ARG A 685 -34.72 -10.19 60.25
N VAL A 686 -35.57 -10.37 59.24
CA VAL A 686 -35.97 -9.34 58.27
C VAL A 686 -37.51 -9.22 58.30
N LYS A 687 -38.01 -7.98 58.22
CA LYS A 687 -39.48 -7.76 58.15
C LYS A 687 -40.01 -8.29 56.85
N LEU A 688 -41.20 -8.92 56.89
CA LEU A 688 -41.87 -9.55 55.74
C LEU A 688 -41.97 -8.60 54.53
N LYS A 689 -42.19 -7.28 54.75
CA LYS A 689 -42.31 -6.27 53.73
C LYS A 689 -41.01 -6.03 52.93
N ASN A 690 -39.88 -6.39 53.47
CA ASN A 690 -38.56 -6.23 52.86
C ASN A 690 -38.07 -7.51 52.15
N LEU A 691 -38.95 -8.51 52.02
CA LEU A 691 -38.61 -9.77 51.34
C LEU A 691 -39.39 -9.84 49.99
N ARG A 692 -38.69 -10.28 48.94
CA ARG A 692 -39.26 -10.58 47.63
C ARG A 692 -39.06 -12.07 47.34
N LEU A 693 -40.12 -12.80 47.02
CA LEU A 693 -39.99 -14.22 46.68
C LEU A 693 -39.44 -14.41 45.29
N ILE A 694 -38.45 -15.28 45.17
CA ILE A 694 -37.85 -15.66 43.88
C ILE A 694 -38.45 -17.02 43.47
N GLU A 695 -39.46 -17.01 42.56
CA GLU A 695 -40.21 -18.22 42.20
C GLU A 695 -39.46 -19.25 41.34
N ASN A 696 -38.28 -18.91 40.75
CA ASN A 696 -37.53 -19.76 39.82
C ASN A 696 -36.10 -20.09 40.25
N ALA A 697 -35.79 -20.14 41.55
CA ALA A 697 -34.47 -20.63 42.01
C ALA A 697 -34.42 -22.18 41.92
N PRO A 698 -33.49 -22.76 41.19
CA PRO A 698 -33.36 -24.23 41.15
C PRO A 698 -33.04 -24.77 42.54
N LYS A 699 -33.87 -25.69 43.06
CA LYS A 699 -33.58 -26.38 44.32
C LYS A 699 -32.24 -27.10 44.28
N LYS A 700 -31.28 -26.70 45.10
CA LYS A 700 -30.04 -27.44 45.34
C LYS A 700 -30.43 -28.82 45.94
N ARG A 701 -30.31 -29.86 45.11
CA ARG A 701 -30.43 -31.26 45.59
C ARG A 701 -29.11 -31.67 46.23
N SER A 702 -29.20 -32.29 47.40
CA SER A 702 -28.08 -32.97 48.03
C SER A 702 -27.57 -34.12 47.15
N PRO A 703 -26.30 -34.55 47.34
CA PRO A 703 -25.69 -35.50 46.45
C PRO A 703 -26.17 -36.92 46.75
N ASN A 704 -27.10 -37.45 45.96
CA ASN A 704 -27.25 -38.86 45.62
C ASN A 704 -28.42 -39.04 44.65
N SER A 705 -28.11 -39.35 43.46
CA SER A 705 -28.69 -40.33 42.51
C SER A 705 -28.60 -39.81 41.08
N GLY A 706 -28.07 -40.60 40.20
CA GLY A 706 -27.83 -40.31 38.82
C GLY A 706 -29.12 -40.11 38.00
N ALA A 707 -29.06 -39.20 37.06
CA ALA A 707 -29.75 -39.19 35.75
C ALA A 707 -29.43 -37.95 34.94
N ARG A 708 -29.08 -38.14 33.69
CA ARG A 708 -29.15 -37.40 32.47
C ARG A 708 -29.24 -35.88 32.53
N ARG A 709 -28.18 -35.24 31.96
CA ARG A 709 -28.10 -33.82 31.64
C ARG A 709 -28.70 -33.56 30.29
N THR A 710 -29.61 -32.59 30.22
CA THR A 710 -29.87 -31.77 29.01
C THR A 710 -29.23 -30.42 29.22
N GLY A 711 -28.46 -29.96 28.21
CA GLY A 711 -27.62 -28.79 28.30
C GLY A 711 -28.35 -27.45 28.24
N VAL A 712 -27.68 -26.47 28.78
CA VAL A 712 -27.88 -25.08 28.44
C VAL A 712 -26.52 -24.54 28.01
N GLU A 713 -26.48 -24.11 26.73
CA GLU A 713 -25.32 -23.52 26.08
C GLU A 713 -25.02 -22.14 26.67
N SER A 714 -23.80 -21.98 27.15
CA SER A 714 -23.16 -20.66 27.27
C SER A 714 -22.10 -20.59 26.18
N LYS A 715 -22.32 -19.75 25.20
CA LYS A 715 -21.41 -19.51 24.07
C LYS A 715 -20.12 -18.86 24.56
N MET A 716 -19.06 -19.61 24.62
CA MET A 716 -17.70 -19.13 24.40
C MET A 716 -17.12 -19.97 23.27
N ASN A 717 -16.94 -19.36 22.11
CA ASN A 717 -16.34 -19.96 20.95
C ASN A 717 -14.84 -20.24 21.20
N MET A 718 -14.54 -21.50 21.48
CA MET A 718 -13.33 -22.18 21.02
C MET A 718 -13.80 -23.53 20.49
N ASP A 719 -13.34 -23.90 19.30
CA ASP A 719 -13.68 -25.18 18.69
C ASP A 719 -13.43 -26.29 19.68
N ALA A 720 -14.47 -27.00 20.05
CA ALA A 720 -14.39 -28.17 20.94
C ALA A 720 -13.82 -29.36 20.15
N SER A 721 -12.56 -29.27 19.78
CA SER A 721 -11.80 -30.39 19.26
C SER A 721 -11.34 -31.20 20.44
N ALA A 722 -11.85 -32.42 20.59
CA ALA A 722 -11.35 -33.39 21.58
C ALA A 722 -9.90 -33.86 21.28
N ARG A 723 -9.11 -32.99 20.64
CA ARG A 723 -7.76 -33.30 20.14
C ARG A 723 -6.83 -32.10 20.32
N LEU A 724 -5.73 -32.32 21.09
CA LEU A 724 -4.65 -31.35 21.30
C LEU A 724 -3.42 -31.75 20.47
N ASP A 725 -2.94 -30.86 19.59
CA ASP A 725 -1.72 -31.10 18.81
C ASP A 725 -0.55 -30.31 19.40
N VAL A 726 0.45 -31.01 19.87
CA VAL A 726 1.66 -30.47 20.54
C VAL A 726 2.93 -30.68 19.68
N ARG A 727 2.79 -31.08 18.43
CA ARG A 727 3.94 -31.32 17.56
C ARG A 727 4.69 -30.00 17.29
N GLY A 728 6.01 -30.04 17.35
CA GLY A 728 6.86 -28.87 17.09
C GLY A 728 7.05 -27.91 18.27
N LEU A 729 6.38 -28.16 19.41
CA LEU A 729 6.60 -27.40 20.65
C LEU A 729 7.86 -27.87 21.39
N THR A 730 8.43 -26.99 22.21
CA THR A 730 9.44 -27.38 23.19
C THR A 730 8.78 -28.19 24.34
N VAL A 731 9.57 -28.91 25.14
CA VAL A 731 9.03 -29.69 26.25
C VAL A 731 8.28 -28.83 27.26
N ASP A 732 8.82 -27.64 27.56
CA ASP A 732 8.22 -26.73 28.55
C ASP A 732 6.93 -26.11 28.02
N ASP A 733 6.90 -25.67 26.74
CA ASP A 733 5.70 -25.15 26.10
C ASP A 733 4.60 -26.22 25.98
N CYS A 734 4.99 -27.46 25.67
CA CYS A 734 4.08 -28.60 25.62
C CYS A 734 3.39 -28.84 26.98
N ILE A 735 4.13 -28.79 28.10
CA ILE A 735 3.59 -28.99 29.45
C ILE A 735 2.63 -27.85 29.82
N MET A 736 2.97 -26.59 29.49
CA MET A 736 2.10 -25.44 29.76
C MET A 736 0.78 -25.52 28.95
N GLU A 737 0.87 -25.90 27.69
CA GLU A 737 -0.32 -26.01 26.82
C GLU A 737 -1.20 -27.20 27.25
N LEU A 738 -0.59 -28.30 27.71
CA LEU A 738 -1.29 -29.46 28.22
C LEU A 738 -2.03 -29.17 29.55
N ASP A 739 -1.41 -28.39 30.44
CA ASP A 739 -2.04 -27.97 31.71
C ASP A 739 -3.27 -27.11 31.47
N ARG A 740 -3.13 -26.15 30.58
CA ARG A 740 -4.19 -25.23 30.14
C ARG A 740 -5.35 -25.96 29.44
N TYR A 741 -5.01 -26.96 28.62
CA TYR A 741 -6.00 -27.76 27.91
C TYR A 741 -6.77 -28.72 28.84
N ILE A 742 -6.11 -29.32 29.84
CA ILE A 742 -6.78 -30.15 30.86
C ILE A 742 -7.76 -29.30 31.68
N ASP A 743 -7.37 -28.09 32.10
CA ASP A 743 -8.28 -27.15 32.81
C ASP A 743 -9.49 -26.78 31.93
N TYR A 744 -9.26 -26.57 30.67
CA TYR A 744 -10.33 -26.31 29.67
C TYR A 744 -11.29 -27.51 29.56
N MET A 745 -10.76 -28.72 29.38
CA MET A 745 -11.56 -29.95 29.25
C MET A 745 -12.40 -30.22 30.50
N LEU A 746 -11.84 -29.95 31.66
CA LEU A 746 -12.54 -30.07 32.93
C LEU A 746 -13.69 -29.06 33.06
N ARG A 747 -13.47 -27.83 32.66
CA ARG A 747 -14.51 -26.77 32.63
C ARG A 747 -15.66 -27.07 31.66
N MET A 748 -15.31 -27.70 30.53
CA MET A 748 -16.28 -28.09 29.50
C MET A 748 -16.99 -29.40 29.83
N GLY A 749 -16.53 -30.13 30.87
CA GLY A 749 -17.11 -31.38 31.27
C GLY A 749 -16.88 -32.54 30.30
N LEU A 750 -15.82 -32.43 29.46
CA LEU A 750 -15.42 -33.48 28.54
C LEU A 750 -14.49 -34.47 29.27
N GLY A 751 -14.80 -35.76 29.21
CA GLY A 751 -14.08 -36.79 29.97
C GLY A 751 -12.93 -37.44 29.24
N GLU A 752 -12.79 -37.23 27.91
CA GLU A 752 -11.74 -37.88 27.13
C GLU A 752 -11.24 -36.98 26.02
N PHE A 753 -9.93 -37.00 25.75
CA PHE A 753 -9.31 -36.28 24.65
C PHE A 753 -8.02 -36.92 24.15
N THR A 754 -7.56 -36.56 22.98
CA THR A 754 -6.37 -37.11 22.31
C THR A 754 -5.28 -36.06 22.22
N ILE A 755 -4.04 -36.42 22.64
CA ILE A 755 -2.84 -35.60 22.49
C ILE A 755 -2.03 -36.12 21.31
N VAL A 756 -1.68 -35.28 20.34
CA VAL A 756 -0.84 -35.63 19.19
C VAL A 756 0.55 -35.05 19.41
N HIS A 757 1.52 -35.88 19.69
CA HIS A 757 2.92 -35.52 19.94
C HIS A 757 3.88 -36.00 18.83
N GLY A 758 3.37 -36.80 17.89
CA GLY A 758 4.16 -37.33 16.76
C GLY A 758 5.08 -38.51 17.15
N LYS A 759 5.66 -39.12 16.13
CA LYS A 759 6.57 -40.29 16.26
C LYS A 759 8.07 -39.89 16.33
N GLY A 760 8.47 -38.61 16.41
CA GLY A 760 9.85 -38.13 16.37
C GLY A 760 10.80 -38.78 17.43
N THR A 761 11.71 -38.02 18.01
CA THR A 761 12.72 -38.49 18.99
C THR A 761 12.12 -39.06 20.28
N GLY A 762 10.81 -38.94 20.46
CA GLY A 762 10.11 -39.43 21.68
C GLY A 762 10.19 -38.48 22.91
N ALA A 763 10.87 -37.34 22.79
CA ALA A 763 11.03 -36.38 23.88
C ALA A 763 9.67 -35.82 24.37
N LEU A 764 8.80 -35.37 23.46
CA LEU A 764 7.46 -34.89 23.81
C LEU A 764 6.58 -36.01 24.38
N ARG A 765 6.61 -37.19 23.81
CA ARG A 765 5.88 -38.36 24.34
C ARG A 765 6.29 -38.67 25.77
N SER A 766 7.60 -38.65 26.06
CA SER A 766 8.11 -38.89 27.40
C SER A 766 7.65 -37.83 28.40
N ALA A 767 7.73 -36.54 27.99
CA ALA A 767 7.29 -35.43 28.81
C ALA A 767 5.77 -35.44 29.07
N VAL A 768 4.96 -35.69 28.07
CA VAL A 768 3.49 -35.84 28.18
C VAL A 768 3.16 -37.00 29.15
N ASN A 769 3.76 -38.18 28.98
CA ASN A 769 3.51 -39.32 29.86
C ASN A 769 3.94 -39.07 31.33
N GLN A 770 5.06 -38.37 31.55
CA GLN A 770 5.53 -37.99 32.86
C GLN A 770 4.59 -36.99 33.55
N TYR A 771 4.08 -36.01 32.80
CA TYR A 771 3.13 -35.04 33.30
C TYR A 771 1.77 -35.66 33.63
N LEU A 772 1.21 -36.51 32.74
CA LEU A 772 -0.08 -37.17 32.95
C LEU A 772 -0.09 -38.10 34.16
N ARG A 773 1.05 -38.79 34.48
CA ARG A 773 1.20 -39.62 35.69
C ARG A 773 1.12 -38.80 36.98
N LYS A 774 1.55 -37.51 36.93
CA LYS A 774 1.57 -36.65 38.13
C LYS A 774 0.29 -35.83 38.28
N SER A 775 -0.51 -35.71 37.24
CA SER A 775 -1.71 -34.88 37.25
C SER A 775 -2.82 -35.51 38.08
N PRO A 776 -3.39 -34.77 39.06
CA PRO A 776 -4.49 -35.27 39.89
C PRO A 776 -5.82 -35.42 39.15
N TYR A 777 -5.94 -34.83 37.99
CA TYR A 777 -7.17 -34.76 37.19
C TYR A 777 -7.30 -35.87 36.16
N VAL A 778 -6.22 -36.64 35.93
CA VAL A 778 -6.19 -37.73 34.95
C VAL A 778 -6.58 -39.04 35.64
N LYS A 779 -7.55 -39.73 35.05
CA LYS A 779 -7.97 -41.05 35.51
C LYS A 779 -7.12 -42.18 34.94
N SER A 780 -6.91 -42.12 33.61
CA SER A 780 -6.06 -43.07 32.89
C SER A 780 -5.60 -42.50 31.57
N PHE A 781 -4.51 -43.01 31.03
CA PHE A 781 -4.06 -42.67 29.66
C PHE A 781 -3.41 -43.88 29.00
N ARG A 782 -3.49 -43.94 27.68
CA ARG A 782 -2.90 -45.00 26.85
C ARG A 782 -2.38 -44.43 25.52
N LEU A 783 -1.47 -45.14 24.89
CA LEU A 783 -1.08 -44.86 23.53
C LEU A 783 -2.22 -45.24 22.55
N GLY A 784 -2.24 -44.61 21.39
CA GLY A 784 -3.18 -44.93 20.31
C GLY A 784 -2.94 -46.33 19.76
N VAL A 785 -4.00 -46.99 19.28
CA VAL A 785 -3.93 -48.28 18.57
C VAL A 785 -4.00 -48.03 17.06
N TYR A 786 -3.92 -49.09 16.26
CA TYR A 786 -4.00 -49.01 14.81
C TYR A 786 -5.29 -48.28 14.36
N GLY A 787 -5.14 -47.21 13.56
CA GLY A 787 -6.25 -46.34 13.15
C GLY A 787 -6.45 -45.11 14.04
N GLU A 788 -5.89 -45.02 15.27
CA GLU A 788 -5.95 -43.85 16.16
C GLU A 788 -4.71 -42.98 16.13
N GLY A 789 -3.66 -43.36 15.37
CA GLY A 789 -2.38 -42.65 15.23
C GLY A 789 -1.20 -43.35 15.95
N GLU A 790 -1.41 -44.56 16.48
CA GLU A 790 -0.39 -45.43 17.08
C GLU A 790 0.50 -44.71 18.12
N ASP A 791 1.83 -44.94 18.05
CA ASP A 791 2.83 -44.32 18.93
C ASP A 791 2.96 -42.80 18.87
N GLY A 792 2.28 -42.15 17.91
CA GLY A 792 2.29 -40.69 17.73
C GLY A 792 1.24 -39.94 18.53
N VAL A 793 0.34 -40.65 19.23
CA VAL A 793 -0.75 -40.04 20.00
C VAL A 793 -0.90 -40.73 21.39
N THR A 794 -1.41 -39.95 22.35
CA THR A 794 -1.80 -40.42 23.68
C THR A 794 -3.26 -40.03 23.93
N ILE A 795 -4.08 -41.02 24.26
CA ILE A 795 -5.49 -40.83 24.62
C ILE A 795 -5.58 -40.69 26.12
N VAL A 796 -6.25 -39.65 26.63
CA VAL A 796 -6.34 -39.30 28.04
C VAL A 796 -7.79 -39.32 28.49
N VAL A 797 -8.06 -39.99 29.59
CA VAL A 797 -9.36 -40.01 30.27
C VAL A 797 -9.24 -39.24 31.58
N LEU A 798 -10.06 -38.20 31.74
CA LEU A 798 -10.13 -37.38 32.95
C LEU A 798 -11.04 -38.01 34.00
N LYS A 799 -10.88 -37.58 35.28
CA LYS A 799 -11.68 -38.09 36.42
C LYS A 799 -13.10 -37.53 36.43
#